data_7c62ff6004bea1cf246dce8d14004c32
#
_entry.id   7c62ff6004bea1cf246dce8d14004c32
#
_cell.length_a   1.000
_cell.length_b   1.000
_cell.length_c   1.000
_cell.angle_alpha   90.00
_cell.angle_beta   90.00
_cell.angle_gamma   90.00
#
_symmetry.space_group_name_H-M   'P 1'
#
loop_
_entity.id
_entity.type
_entity.pdbx_description
1 polymer ?
#
loop_
_entity_poly.entity_id
_entity_poly.type
_entity_poly.pdbx_seq_one_letter_code
_entity_poly.pdbx_strand_id
1 'polypeptide(L)'
;MSVRSTFPHPVEEIENLEIPMADGVHLAARVFMPTDAKSRPVPAIIECNPYRKREGLIHRDTLAYPYLAGHGYACMRIDLRGSGESGGVIDDEYSERELRDLYDAIEWIAKQPWCTGKVGMTGKSWSGFNALQVAAMQPPSLKAIIPVHASADRYADDVHYMGGTVLHDNFAWASIMYALQALPPDPVLVGNRWRTMWQQRLDGMEFWLKRWAEHQQRDAYWKRASVCEDYARIRCPILGVGGWEDGYSNTVPMLIEGCRDVPVHGLVGPWGHNFPFNALPGPQIGYLQYCLRWWDRWLKDKDTGIDREPAYRVWMNDSFRPDPTSDERAGRWIAEDRWPSPRVAMKSWHCGNGGLADQPTGPWQRAIRSESHTGITNLEWCAHGDGSPDMPADQRPDDARSLTFDTEPLVAPVTMLGAPVATLVFSSDKPLANVAVRLCDVWPDGTSSRVTFMLFNLTHRDGHAKPAPLEPGKRYTVRIALNHVAHRFLTGQRIRLAVSTQWWPMMWPSPEDATITLHEGSRLDLPLRPDRPEDTQWADFGSPETAPPIPSETVREHKVEHIVTRDIGKGTTTARMIKDAGSNYLPTVDILTDQEIEQTYTIADGDPLSMTAEARETQMLSREGWEIEIRTRTTMTCSAKAFHVTAELDAFENGTRVHSRDESFTIPRDLN
;
A
#
# COMPACT_ATOMS: atom_id res chain seq x y z
N MET A 1 1.60 21.04 12.80
CA MET A 1 2.95 20.81 12.25
C MET A 1 3.79 22.06 12.40
N SER A 2 5.05 22.00 12.90
CA SER A 2 5.95 23.15 13.05
C SER A 2 7.08 23.08 12.02
N VAL A 3 7.33 24.22 11.35
CA VAL A 3 8.41 24.35 10.34
C VAL A 3 9.69 24.80 11.03
N ARG A 4 10.78 24.04 10.82
CA ARG A 4 12.12 24.34 11.32
C ARG A 4 12.99 24.82 10.17
N SER A 5 13.50 26.05 10.27
CA SER A 5 14.38 26.66 9.29
C SER A 5 15.84 26.76 9.75
N THR A 6 16.12 26.42 11.01
CA THR A 6 17.47 26.47 11.61
C THR A 6 17.84 25.11 12.17
N PHE A 7 18.99 24.60 11.74
CA PHE A 7 19.50 23.28 12.10
C PHE A 7 20.92 23.38 12.65
N PRO A 8 21.43 22.34 13.36
CA PRO A 8 22.83 22.30 13.86
C PRO A 8 23.88 22.41 12.77
N HIS A 9 23.59 21.92 11.56
CA HIS A 9 24.47 22.00 10.40
C HIS A 9 23.81 22.76 9.26
N PRO A 10 24.55 23.67 8.57
CA PRO A 10 24.09 24.23 7.30
C PRO A 10 24.04 23.12 6.24
N VAL A 11 23.01 23.17 5.39
CA VAL A 11 22.72 22.11 4.39
C VAL A 11 23.01 22.64 2.98
N GLU A 12 23.68 21.85 2.18
CA GLU A 12 23.76 22.02 0.73
C GLU A 12 22.96 20.94 0.00
N GLU A 13 22.51 21.29 -1.21
CA GLU A 13 21.81 20.41 -2.10
C GLU A 13 22.63 20.10 -3.35
N ILE A 14 22.67 18.82 -3.75
CA ILE A 14 23.21 18.36 -5.04
C ILE A 14 22.03 17.78 -5.81
N GLU A 15 21.56 18.49 -6.81
CA GLU A 15 20.34 18.12 -7.54
C GLU A 15 20.47 16.81 -8.35
N ASN A 16 21.67 16.54 -8.88
CA ASN A 16 21.91 15.36 -9.72
C ASN A 16 23.31 14.78 -9.51
N LEU A 17 23.42 13.85 -8.56
CA LEU A 17 24.62 13.03 -8.36
C LEU A 17 24.49 11.75 -9.17
N GLU A 18 25.45 11.47 -10.05
CA GLU A 18 25.51 10.22 -10.81
C GLU A 18 26.19 9.11 -9.99
N ILE A 19 25.52 7.95 -9.87
CA ILE A 19 26.01 6.73 -9.20
C ILE A 19 26.30 5.69 -10.29
N PRO A 20 27.56 5.36 -10.59
CA PRO A 20 27.89 4.43 -11.66
C PRO A 20 27.58 2.99 -11.28
N MET A 21 26.91 2.26 -12.18
CA MET A 21 26.67 0.82 -12.08
C MET A 21 27.73 0.04 -12.89
N ALA A 22 27.89 -1.24 -12.55
CA ALA A 22 28.93 -2.09 -13.15
C ALA A 22 28.77 -2.28 -14.66
N ASP A 23 27.56 -2.16 -15.20
CA ASP A 23 27.24 -2.28 -16.62
C ASP A 23 27.34 -0.96 -17.40
N GLY A 24 27.82 0.11 -16.75
CA GLY A 24 27.99 1.44 -17.35
C GLY A 24 26.75 2.32 -17.32
N VAL A 25 25.63 1.84 -16.79
CA VAL A 25 24.47 2.68 -16.49
C VAL A 25 24.78 3.54 -15.28
N HIS A 26 24.28 4.77 -15.24
CA HIS A 26 24.33 5.61 -14.07
C HIS A 26 22.94 5.80 -13.49
N LEU A 27 22.80 5.60 -12.17
CA LEU A 27 21.63 6.03 -11.43
C LEU A 27 21.81 7.50 -11.02
N ALA A 28 20.70 8.22 -10.95
CA ALA A 28 20.69 9.64 -10.59
C ALA A 28 20.12 9.85 -9.20
N ALA A 29 20.81 10.63 -8.37
CA ALA A 29 20.37 10.93 -7.02
C ALA A 29 20.29 12.43 -6.75
N ARG A 30 19.28 12.88 -6.01
CA ARG A 30 19.21 14.18 -5.36
C ARG A 30 19.68 14.03 -3.93
N VAL A 31 20.60 14.89 -3.49
CA VAL A 31 21.28 14.75 -2.20
C VAL A 31 21.16 16.03 -1.40
N PHE A 32 20.83 15.91 -0.13
CA PHE A 32 20.94 16.97 0.88
C PHE A 32 21.96 16.54 1.92
N MET A 33 22.99 17.34 2.18
CA MET A 33 24.01 17.00 3.16
C MET A 33 24.56 18.24 3.85
N PRO A 34 25.21 18.09 5.03
CA PRO A 34 25.97 19.19 5.64
C PRO A 34 27.06 19.72 4.72
N THR A 35 27.22 21.06 4.65
CA THR A 35 28.21 21.71 3.78
C THR A 35 29.63 21.30 4.11
N ASP A 36 29.90 20.88 5.35
CA ASP A 36 31.21 20.42 5.81
C ASP A 36 31.39 18.89 5.74
N ALA A 37 30.47 18.15 5.11
CA ALA A 37 30.47 16.67 5.07
C ALA A 37 31.81 16.10 4.50
N LYS A 38 32.46 16.79 3.55
CA LYS A 38 33.77 16.33 3.01
C LYS A 38 34.88 16.33 4.04
N SER A 39 34.86 17.26 5.01
CA SER A 39 35.86 17.39 6.09
C SER A 39 35.41 16.66 7.38
N ARG A 40 34.10 16.45 7.54
CA ARG A 40 33.46 15.78 8.68
C ARG A 40 32.43 14.79 8.18
N PRO A 41 32.88 13.61 7.70
CA PRO A 41 31.97 12.62 7.09
C PRO A 41 30.75 12.28 7.96
N VAL A 42 29.59 12.11 7.33
CA VAL A 42 28.31 11.81 7.98
C VAL A 42 27.73 10.49 7.44
N PRO A 43 26.88 9.77 8.19
CA PRO A 43 26.18 8.63 7.65
C PRO A 43 25.19 9.03 6.54
N ALA A 44 24.92 8.11 5.60
CA ALA A 44 23.93 8.31 4.55
C ALA A 44 22.58 7.69 4.92
N ILE A 45 21.48 8.33 4.49
CA ILE A 45 20.12 7.79 4.50
C ILE A 45 19.61 7.85 3.06
N ILE A 46 19.20 6.70 2.51
CA ILE A 46 18.76 6.61 1.12
C ILE A 46 17.30 6.20 1.02
N GLU A 47 16.63 6.68 -0.01
CA GLU A 47 15.31 6.26 -0.45
C GLU A 47 15.33 6.12 -1.98
N CYS A 48 14.76 5.02 -2.51
CA CYS A 48 14.83 4.69 -3.92
C CYS A 48 13.44 4.31 -4.43
N ASN A 49 13.00 4.87 -5.56
CA ASN A 49 11.77 4.48 -6.23
C ASN A 49 11.72 5.02 -7.68
N PRO A 50 10.70 4.66 -8.50
CA PRO A 50 10.58 5.13 -9.86
C PRO A 50 9.86 6.49 -10.02
N TYR A 51 9.45 7.15 -8.93
CA TYR A 51 8.50 8.29 -8.96
C TYR A 51 9.15 9.64 -9.21
N ARG A 52 10.38 9.67 -9.72
CA ARG A 52 11.11 10.85 -10.20
C ARG A 52 11.46 11.85 -9.08
N LYS A 53 12.75 11.87 -8.73
CA LYS A 53 13.32 12.70 -7.63
C LYS A 53 13.14 14.19 -7.81
N ARG A 54 12.91 14.66 -9.05
CA ARG A 54 12.80 16.07 -9.36
C ARG A 54 11.37 16.56 -9.16
N GLU A 55 10.55 16.60 -10.19
CA GLU A 55 9.18 17.13 -10.14
C GLU A 55 8.20 16.23 -9.39
N GLY A 56 8.40 14.92 -9.43
CA GLY A 56 7.45 13.97 -8.82
C GLY A 56 7.47 13.97 -7.29
N LEU A 57 8.65 14.12 -6.67
CA LEU A 57 8.79 13.93 -5.23
C LEU A 57 9.46 15.08 -4.48
N ILE A 58 9.93 16.12 -5.16
CA ILE A 58 10.66 17.24 -4.53
C ILE A 58 9.85 17.88 -3.38
N HIS A 59 8.55 18.06 -3.56
CA HIS A 59 7.67 18.69 -2.56
C HIS A 59 7.58 17.87 -1.26
N ARG A 60 7.71 16.55 -1.34
CA ARG A 60 7.73 15.64 -0.19
C ARG A 60 9.13 15.59 0.45
N ASP A 61 10.15 15.41 -0.38
CA ASP A 61 11.51 15.21 0.08
C ASP A 61 12.07 16.43 0.80
N THR A 62 11.71 17.64 0.36
CA THR A 62 12.14 18.89 0.99
C THR A 62 11.56 19.13 2.37
N LEU A 63 10.46 18.47 2.75
CA LEU A 63 9.95 18.50 4.12
C LEU A 63 10.83 17.70 5.10
N ALA A 64 11.46 16.61 4.62
CA ALA A 64 12.16 15.64 5.47
C ALA A 64 13.68 15.67 5.32
N TYR A 65 14.22 15.74 4.10
CA TYR A 65 15.65 15.54 3.88
C TYR A 65 16.53 16.70 4.35
N PRO A 66 16.19 17.99 4.14
CA PRO A 66 16.92 19.09 4.76
C PRO A 66 16.86 19.04 6.29
N TYR A 67 15.74 18.56 6.88
CA TYR A 67 15.62 18.37 8.31
C TYR A 67 16.64 17.34 8.82
N LEU A 68 16.69 16.16 8.21
CA LEU A 68 17.63 15.10 8.58
C LEU A 68 19.09 15.51 8.28
N ALA A 69 19.33 16.15 7.13
CA ALA A 69 20.66 16.63 6.75
C ALA A 69 21.18 17.70 7.74
N GLY A 70 20.32 18.62 8.16
CA GLY A 70 20.62 19.61 9.18
C GLY A 70 20.97 19.02 10.55
N HIS A 71 20.64 17.73 10.78
CA HIS A 71 21.03 16.96 11.95
C HIS A 71 22.23 16.04 11.70
N GLY A 72 22.95 16.23 10.58
CA GLY A 72 24.22 15.56 10.28
C GLY A 72 24.07 14.21 9.60
N TYR A 73 23.28 14.15 8.52
CA TYR A 73 23.15 13.01 7.61
C TYR A 73 23.28 13.46 6.15
N ALA A 74 23.70 12.57 5.26
CA ALA A 74 23.54 12.75 3.82
C ALA A 74 22.28 12.01 3.39
N CYS A 75 21.21 12.75 3.06
CA CYS A 75 19.92 12.20 2.68
C CYS A 75 19.76 12.21 1.18
N MET A 76 19.37 11.08 0.59
CA MET A 76 19.37 10.88 -0.85
C MET A 76 18.08 10.29 -1.36
N ARG A 77 17.51 10.92 -2.43
CA ARG A 77 16.52 10.31 -3.32
C ARG A 77 17.23 9.77 -4.54
N ILE A 78 17.13 8.47 -4.78
CA ILE A 78 17.71 7.81 -5.96
C ILE A 78 16.57 7.42 -6.89
N ASP A 79 16.61 7.87 -8.15
CA ASP A 79 15.75 7.38 -9.20
C ASP A 79 16.19 5.96 -9.58
N LEU A 80 15.27 5.02 -9.68
CA LEU A 80 15.56 3.68 -10.17
C LEU A 80 16.00 3.71 -11.64
N ARG A 81 16.69 2.67 -12.07
CA ARG A 81 17.06 2.45 -13.48
C ARG A 81 15.85 2.67 -14.37
N GLY A 82 15.98 3.51 -15.39
CA GLY A 82 14.90 3.82 -16.34
C GLY A 82 13.88 4.85 -15.87
N SER A 83 14.01 5.43 -14.67
CA SER A 83 13.15 6.51 -14.19
C SER A 83 13.93 7.81 -13.97
N GLY A 84 13.22 8.95 -13.92
CA GLY A 84 13.81 10.27 -13.74
C GLY A 84 15.03 10.49 -14.61
N GLU A 85 16.19 10.86 -14.05
CA GLU A 85 17.44 11.07 -14.76
C GLU A 85 18.34 9.84 -14.81
N SER A 86 17.94 8.71 -14.22
CA SER A 86 18.69 7.45 -14.29
C SER A 86 18.66 6.85 -15.70
N GLY A 87 19.77 6.27 -16.13
CA GLY A 87 19.88 5.58 -17.40
C GLY A 87 19.15 4.23 -17.43
N GLY A 88 19.06 3.64 -18.63
CA GLY A 88 18.46 2.31 -18.85
C GLY A 88 16.94 2.33 -18.94
N VAL A 89 16.34 1.16 -18.77
CA VAL A 89 14.90 0.90 -18.80
C VAL A 89 14.52 0.12 -17.55
N ILE A 90 13.38 0.42 -16.99
CA ILE A 90 12.79 -0.34 -15.88
C ILE A 90 12.08 -1.58 -16.46
N ASP A 91 12.43 -2.76 -15.99
CA ASP A 91 11.99 -4.02 -16.60
C ASP A 91 10.82 -4.68 -15.88
N ASP A 92 10.65 -4.43 -14.60
CA ASP A 92 9.53 -4.94 -13.77
C ASP A 92 9.59 -4.29 -12.39
N GLU A 93 8.57 -4.53 -11.59
CA GLU A 93 8.51 -4.21 -10.18
C GLU A 93 9.42 -5.14 -9.37
N TYR A 94 10.29 -4.56 -8.53
CA TYR A 94 11.22 -5.28 -7.62
C TYR A 94 12.06 -6.35 -8.34
N SER A 95 12.55 -6.03 -9.53
CA SER A 95 13.34 -6.96 -10.32
C SER A 95 14.70 -7.29 -9.66
N GLU A 96 15.31 -8.41 -10.01
CA GLU A 96 16.64 -8.75 -9.49
C GLU A 96 17.70 -7.70 -9.86
N ARG A 97 17.54 -7.07 -11.03
CA ARG A 97 18.41 -5.98 -11.48
C ARG A 97 18.24 -4.74 -10.60
N GLU A 98 17.01 -4.33 -10.35
CA GLU A 98 16.69 -3.22 -9.45
C GLU A 98 17.35 -3.42 -8.08
N LEU A 99 17.12 -4.57 -7.47
CA LEU A 99 17.67 -4.88 -6.15
C LEU A 99 19.21 -4.94 -6.16
N ARG A 100 19.83 -5.41 -7.26
CA ARG A 100 21.27 -5.42 -7.41
C ARG A 100 21.83 -4.00 -7.57
N ASP A 101 21.18 -3.16 -8.37
CA ASP A 101 21.57 -1.76 -8.53
C ASP A 101 21.57 -1.05 -7.17
N LEU A 102 20.55 -1.29 -6.33
CA LEU A 102 20.46 -0.69 -5.01
C LEU A 102 21.52 -1.22 -4.03
N TYR A 103 21.81 -2.51 -4.09
CA TYR A 103 22.94 -3.08 -3.33
C TYR A 103 24.25 -2.40 -3.70
N ASP A 104 24.55 -2.29 -5.01
CA ASP A 104 25.79 -1.69 -5.51
C ASP A 104 25.83 -0.18 -5.21
N ALA A 105 24.71 0.53 -5.28
CA ALA A 105 24.61 1.95 -4.89
C ALA A 105 24.93 2.16 -3.40
N ILE A 106 24.45 1.32 -2.50
CA ILE A 106 24.78 1.38 -1.07
C ILE A 106 26.28 1.26 -0.85
N GLU A 107 26.93 0.28 -1.49
CA GLU A 107 28.35 0.04 -1.33
C GLU A 107 29.21 1.14 -2.01
N TRP A 108 28.72 1.77 -3.07
CA TRP A 108 29.35 2.92 -3.69
C TRP A 108 29.25 4.16 -2.79
N ILE A 109 28.04 4.45 -2.25
CA ILE A 109 27.80 5.59 -1.33
C ILE A 109 28.68 5.48 -0.09
N ALA A 110 28.78 4.30 0.49
CA ALA A 110 29.59 4.04 1.68
C ALA A 110 31.08 4.37 1.50
N LYS A 111 31.58 4.33 0.27
CA LYS A 111 32.99 4.63 -0.06
C LYS A 111 33.26 6.11 -0.37
N GLN A 112 32.22 6.96 -0.39
CA GLN A 112 32.39 8.35 -0.71
C GLN A 112 33.11 9.10 0.42
N PRO A 113 33.97 10.10 0.11
CA PRO A 113 34.77 10.81 1.12
C PRO A 113 33.91 11.58 2.14
N TRP A 114 32.65 11.88 1.82
CA TRP A 114 31.69 12.53 2.71
C TRP A 114 30.87 11.54 3.57
N CYS A 115 31.00 10.22 3.31
CA CYS A 115 30.26 9.19 4.04
C CYS A 115 31.13 8.50 5.09
N THR A 116 30.54 8.21 6.27
CA THR A 116 31.22 7.44 7.34
C THR A 116 31.35 5.94 7.04
N GLY A 117 30.83 5.46 5.90
CA GLY A 117 30.71 4.04 5.59
C GLY A 117 29.46 3.35 6.15
N LYS A 118 28.58 4.10 6.83
CA LYS A 118 27.32 3.60 7.35
C LYS A 118 26.16 4.17 6.56
N VAL A 119 25.28 3.29 6.07
CA VAL A 119 24.10 3.64 5.28
C VAL A 119 22.85 3.12 5.98
N GLY A 120 21.81 3.94 6.05
CA GLY A 120 20.45 3.57 6.39
C GLY A 120 19.57 3.60 5.15
N MET A 121 18.53 2.79 5.09
CA MET A 121 17.56 2.81 4.00
C MET A 121 16.15 2.99 4.53
N THR A 122 15.38 3.84 3.90
CA THR A 122 14.00 4.13 4.30
C THR A 122 13.12 4.33 3.08
N GLY A 123 11.83 4.46 3.32
CA GLY A 123 10.88 4.98 2.36
C GLY A 123 9.51 4.36 2.47
N LYS A 124 8.57 5.01 1.80
CA LYS A 124 7.16 4.64 1.76
C LYS A 124 6.87 3.81 0.50
N SER A 125 6.01 2.78 0.62
CA SER A 125 5.56 2.01 -0.54
C SER A 125 6.75 1.32 -1.23
N TRP A 126 6.93 1.48 -2.53
CA TRP A 126 8.05 0.92 -3.31
C TRP A 126 9.40 1.04 -2.59
N SER A 127 9.72 2.21 -2.05
CA SER A 127 10.96 2.41 -1.30
C SER A 127 11.02 1.59 0.00
N GLY A 128 9.87 1.37 0.64
CA GLY A 128 9.77 0.52 1.84
C GLY A 128 9.95 -0.96 1.51
N PHE A 129 9.38 -1.43 0.38
CA PHE A 129 9.64 -2.77 -0.15
C PHE A 129 11.13 -2.94 -0.44
N ASN A 130 11.73 -2.00 -1.17
CA ASN A 130 13.16 -2.03 -1.48
C ASN A 130 14.02 -2.07 -0.21
N ALA A 131 13.64 -1.33 0.85
CA ALA A 131 14.38 -1.37 2.11
C ALA A 131 14.41 -2.76 2.73
N LEU A 132 13.27 -3.48 2.71
CA LEU A 132 13.16 -4.86 3.20
C LEU A 132 13.95 -5.84 2.30
N GLN A 133 13.75 -5.76 1.00
CA GLN A 133 14.30 -6.68 0.01
C GLN A 133 15.83 -6.57 -0.06
N VAL A 134 16.35 -5.34 -0.09
CA VAL A 134 17.80 -5.09 -0.11
C VAL A 134 18.44 -5.46 1.23
N ALA A 135 17.77 -5.23 2.37
CA ALA A 135 18.26 -5.68 3.67
C ALA A 135 18.41 -7.22 3.73
N ALA A 136 17.52 -7.97 3.06
CA ALA A 136 17.64 -9.42 2.94
C ALA A 136 18.80 -9.87 2.03
N MET A 137 19.37 -8.97 1.19
CA MET A 137 20.60 -9.21 0.43
C MET A 137 21.87 -8.94 1.24
N GLN A 138 21.74 -8.29 2.41
CA GLN A 138 22.81 -8.04 3.38
C GLN A 138 23.99 -7.21 2.85
N PRO A 139 23.78 -6.00 2.25
CA PRO A 139 24.91 -5.14 1.90
C PRO A 139 25.70 -4.80 3.17
N PRO A 140 27.02 -5.00 3.19
CA PRO A 140 27.84 -4.79 4.41
C PRO A 140 27.72 -3.39 5.02
N SER A 141 27.46 -2.38 4.19
CA SER A 141 27.35 -0.99 4.62
C SER A 141 25.96 -0.59 5.13
N LEU A 142 24.92 -1.41 4.88
CA LEU A 142 23.55 -1.17 5.37
C LEU A 142 23.45 -1.52 6.86
N LYS A 143 23.15 -0.53 7.72
CA LYS A 143 23.18 -0.66 9.17
C LYS A 143 21.81 -0.67 9.85
N ALA A 144 20.79 -0.08 9.23
CA ALA A 144 19.42 -0.07 9.74
C ALA A 144 18.44 0.32 8.62
N ILE A 145 17.17 -0.06 8.79
CA ILE A 145 16.12 0.30 7.85
C ILE A 145 14.87 0.86 8.56
N ILE A 146 14.12 1.70 7.84
CA ILE A 146 12.78 2.15 8.22
C ILE A 146 11.83 1.91 7.02
N PRO A 147 11.29 0.70 6.82
CA PRO A 147 10.24 0.46 5.84
C PRO A 147 8.92 1.07 6.32
N VAL A 148 8.28 1.88 5.46
CA VAL A 148 7.02 2.56 5.74
C VAL A 148 5.98 2.11 4.72
N HIS A 149 4.82 1.64 5.18
CA HIS A 149 3.71 1.25 4.31
C HIS A 149 4.16 0.34 3.15
N ALA A 150 4.70 -0.81 3.48
CA ALA A 150 5.25 -1.78 2.53
C ALA A 150 4.86 -3.19 2.92
N SER A 151 4.96 -4.16 2.02
CA SER A 151 4.63 -5.56 2.30
C SER A 151 5.87 -6.45 2.46
N ALA A 152 5.72 -7.45 3.33
CA ALA A 152 6.64 -8.57 3.46
C ALA A 152 6.30 -9.74 2.52
N ASP A 153 5.08 -9.81 1.98
CA ASP A 153 4.57 -10.85 1.08
C ASP A 153 3.90 -10.24 -0.15
N ARG A 154 4.55 -10.26 -1.29
CA ARG A 154 4.09 -9.67 -2.55
C ARG A 154 2.83 -10.31 -3.13
N TYR A 155 2.44 -11.49 -2.68
CA TYR A 155 1.24 -12.16 -3.17
C TYR A 155 0.03 -11.93 -2.26
N ALA A 156 0.21 -12.13 -0.96
CA ALA A 156 -0.92 -12.17 -0.04
C ALA A 156 -1.32 -10.78 0.48
N ASP A 157 -0.41 -9.80 0.39
CA ASP A 157 -0.55 -8.49 1.07
C ASP A 157 0.01 -7.35 0.20
N ASP A 158 -0.35 -7.34 -1.08
CA ASP A 158 0.07 -6.32 -2.06
C ASP A 158 -1.09 -6.00 -3.02
N VAL A 159 -0.93 -4.98 -3.86
CA VAL A 159 -1.93 -4.45 -4.81
C VAL A 159 -2.44 -5.48 -5.84
N HIS A 160 -1.78 -6.63 -5.97
CA HIS A 160 -2.07 -7.61 -7.02
C HIS A 160 -3.16 -8.60 -6.65
N TYR A 161 -3.03 -9.19 -5.46
CA TYR A 161 -3.92 -10.25 -4.99
C TYR A 161 -4.19 -10.12 -3.50
N MET A 162 -5.42 -10.42 -3.10
CA MET A 162 -5.81 -10.53 -1.70
C MET A 162 -6.53 -11.87 -1.49
N GLY A 163 -5.98 -12.73 -0.63
CA GLY A 163 -6.54 -14.06 -0.39
C GLY A 163 -6.70 -14.91 -1.65
N GLY A 164 -5.89 -14.68 -2.71
CA GLY A 164 -5.96 -15.36 -4.01
C GLY A 164 -6.99 -14.79 -4.98
N THR A 165 -7.72 -13.71 -4.63
CA THR A 165 -8.59 -12.99 -5.58
C THR A 165 -7.76 -11.95 -6.34
N VAL A 166 -8.11 -11.71 -7.60
CA VAL A 166 -7.53 -10.62 -8.39
C VAL A 166 -8.11 -9.29 -7.92
N LEU A 167 -7.25 -8.37 -7.47
CA LEU A 167 -7.65 -7.01 -7.12
C LEU A 167 -7.76 -6.13 -8.38
N HIS A 168 -8.69 -5.17 -8.39
CA HIS A 168 -8.74 -4.16 -9.44
C HIS A 168 -7.45 -3.32 -9.48
N ASP A 169 -6.79 -3.17 -8.33
CA ASP A 169 -5.52 -2.44 -8.21
C ASP A 169 -4.39 -3.08 -9.03
N ASN A 170 -4.44 -4.38 -9.30
CA ASN A 170 -3.50 -5.03 -10.22
C ASN A 170 -3.53 -4.37 -11.60
N PHE A 171 -4.74 -4.07 -12.11
CA PHE A 171 -4.94 -3.35 -13.36
C PHE A 171 -4.64 -1.85 -13.23
N ALA A 172 -5.16 -1.22 -12.17
CA ALA A 172 -5.02 0.21 -11.93
C ALA A 172 -3.55 0.62 -11.76
N TRP A 173 -2.81 -0.14 -10.95
CA TRP A 173 -1.38 0.11 -10.70
C TRP A 173 -0.53 -0.10 -11.95
N ALA A 174 -0.78 -1.15 -12.72
CA ALA A 174 -0.10 -1.37 -14.00
C ALA A 174 -0.33 -0.18 -14.98
N SER A 175 -1.55 0.38 -15.00
CA SER A 175 -1.90 1.51 -15.86
C SER A 175 -1.14 2.78 -15.46
N ILE A 176 -1.08 3.10 -14.17
CA ILE A 176 -0.30 4.22 -13.63
C ILE A 176 1.19 4.07 -13.98
N MET A 177 1.75 2.88 -13.75
CA MET A 177 3.15 2.65 -14.05
C MET A 177 3.46 2.68 -15.54
N TYR A 178 2.50 2.36 -16.42
CA TYR A 178 2.67 2.42 -17.86
C TYR A 178 2.86 3.87 -18.35
N ALA A 179 2.07 4.80 -17.84
CA ALA A 179 2.24 6.22 -18.16
C ALA A 179 3.54 6.80 -17.54
N LEU A 180 3.84 6.45 -16.28
CA LEU A 180 5.01 6.96 -15.57
C LEU A 180 6.34 6.53 -16.21
N GLN A 181 6.44 5.27 -16.67
CA GLN A 181 7.61 4.76 -17.39
C GLN A 181 7.91 5.53 -18.68
N ALA A 182 6.87 6.07 -19.33
CA ALA A 182 6.98 6.75 -20.63
C ALA A 182 7.56 8.17 -20.51
N LEU A 183 7.72 8.73 -19.31
CA LEU A 183 8.23 10.09 -19.12
C LEU A 183 9.75 10.19 -19.43
N PRO A 184 10.21 11.27 -20.11
CA PRO A 184 11.62 11.49 -20.39
C PRO A 184 12.41 11.93 -19.15
N PRO A 185 13.74 11.81 -19.13
CA PRO A 185 14.58 12.55 -18.21
C PRO A 185 14.55 14.05 -18.53
N ASP A 186 14.86 14.90 -17.53
CA ASP A 186 14.90 16.34 -17.73
C ASP A 186 16.15 16.77 -18.53
N PRO A 187 16.01 17.49 -19.68
CA PRO A 187 17.10 17.95 -20.48
C PRO A 187 18.07 18.91 -19.75
N VAL A 188 17.59 19.64 -18.72
CA VAL A 188 18.46 20.52 -17.91
C VAL A 188 19.53 19.73 -17.17
N LEU A 189 19.22 18.52 -16.72
CA LEU A 189 20.13 17.67 -15.93
C LEU A 189 20.95 16.72 -16.77
N VAL A 190 20.41 16.16 -17.86
CA VAL A 190 21.10 15.15 -18.66
C VAL A 190 21.60 15.69 -20.02
N GLY A 191 21.31 16.96 -20.32
CA GLY A 191 21.71 17.60 -21.58
C GLY A 191 21.14 16.92 -22.81
N ASN A 192 21.88 16.96 -23.92
CA ASN A 192 21.43 16.41 -25.22
C ASN A 192 21.13 14.90 -25.22
N ARG A 193 21.50 14.18 -24.19
CA ARG A 193 21.22 12.72 -24.07
C ARG A 193 19.75 12.42 -23.86
N TRP A 194 18.94 13.37 -23.42
CA TRP A 194 17.58 13.14 -22.96
C TRP A 194 16.66 12.46 -24.00
N ARG A 195 16.74 12.87 -25.30
CA ARG A 195 15.93 12.24 -26.36
C ARG A 195 16.32 10.79 -26.61
N THR A 196 17.64 10.48 -26.62
CA THR A 196 18.12 9.10 -26.76
C THR A 196 17.70 8.24 -25.58
N MET A 197 17.79 8.75 -24.36
CA MET A 197 17.34 8.05 -23.15
C MET A 197 15.82 7.85 -23.18
N TRP A 198 15.07 8.86 -23.61
CA TRP A 198 13.62 8.77 -23.73
C TRP A 198 13.20 7.71 -24.75
N GLN A 199 13.79 7.75 -25.96
CA GLN A 199 13.52 6.76 -27.00
C GLN A 199 13.81 5.34 -26.52
N GLN A 200 14.94 5.13 -25.81
CA GLN A 200 15.27 3.82 -25.22
C GLN A 200 14.20 3.33 -24.24
N ARG A 201 13.62 4.23 -23.43
CA ARG A 201 12.52 3.87 -22.51
C ARG A 201 11.26 3.50 -23.28
N LEU A 202 10.83 4.35 -24.21
CA LEU A 202 9.62 4.12 -25.00
C LEU A 202 9.69 2.82 -25.81
N ASP A 203 10.88 2.47 -26.35
CA ASP A 203 11.08 1.25 -27.09
C ASP A 203 11.16 0.01 -26.19
N GLY A 204 11.71 0.15 -24.97
CA GLY A 204 12.01 -0.94 -24.08
C GLY A 204 10.97 -1.20 -22.99
N MET A 205 10.01 -0.30 -22.77
CA MET A 205 8.98 -0.46 -21.76
C MET A 205 7.96 -1.56 -22.10
N GLU A 206 7.35 -2.15 -21.08
CA GLU A 206 6.30 -3.15 -21.20
C GLU A 206 5.08 -2.77 -20.35
N PHE A 207 3.89 -3.21 -20.75
CA PHE A 207 2.72 -3.14 -19.90
C PHE A 207 2.72 -4.33 -18.92
N TRP A 208 3.11 -4.09 -17.68
CA TRP A 208 3.42 -5.12 -16.69
C TRP A 208 2.23 -5.98 -16.27
N LEU A 209 1.00 -5.51 -16.44
CA LEU A 209 -0.20 -6.30 -16.13
C LEU A 209 -0.17 -7.69 -16.78
N LYS A 210 0.39 -7.79 -18.01
CA LYS A 210 0.53 -9.09 -18.68
C LYS A 210 1.27 -10.08 -17.79
N ARG A 211 2.45 -9.69 -17.34
CA ARG A 211 3.32 -10.52 -16.49
C ARG A 211 2.66 -10.83 -15.15
N TRP A 212 2.09 -9.82 -14.48
CA TRP A 212 1.47 -10.00 -13.18
C TRP A 212 0.24 -10.90 -13.24
N ALA A 213 -0.59 -10.77 -14.27
CA ALA A 213 -1.79 -11.59 -14.45
C ALA A 213 -1.50 -13.01 -14.99
N GLU A 214 -0.32 -13.27 -15.54
CA GLU A 214 0.16 -14.63 -15.87
C GLU A 214 0.54 -15.44 -14.62
N HIS A 215 0.81 -14.77 -13.48
CA HIS A 215 1.20 -15.37 -12.20
C HIS A 215 0.06 -15.31 -11.17
N GLN A 216 -1.05 -16.07 -11.41
CA GLN A 216 -2.25 -16.01 -10.56
C GLN A 216 -2.14 -16.85 -9.28
N GLN A 217 -1.09 -17.63 -9.11
CA GLN A 217 -0.80 -18.45 -7.93
C GLN A 217 0.46 -17.93 -7.24
N ARG A 218 0.63 -18.26 -5.95
CA ARG A 218 1.85 -17.92 -5.20
C ARG A 218 3.02 -18.79 -5.62
N ASP A 219 3.57 -18.50 -6.79
CA ASP A 219 4.67 -19.21 -7.42
C ASP A 219 6.05 -18.56 -7.14
N ALA A 220 7.08 -18.94 -7.90
CA ALA A 220 8.43 -18.41 -7.74
C ALA A 220 8.53 -16.91 -8.03
N TYR A 221 7.66 -16.37 -8.91
CA TYR A 221 7.63 -14.95 -9.25
C TYR A 221 7.31 -14.08 -8.02
N TRP A 222 6.24 -14.42 -7.28
CA TRP A 222 5.84 -13.69 -6.08
C TRP A 222 6.72 -13.97 -4.86
N LYS A 223 7.29 -15.19 -4.76
CA LYS A 223 8.25 -15.53 -3.70
C LYS A 223 9.54 -14.76 -3.81
N ARG A 224 9.99 -14.49 -5.04
CA ARG A 224 11.07 -13.56 -5.28
C ARG A 224 10.69 -12.20 -4.68
N ALA A 225 11.61 -11.61 -3.93
CA ALA A 225 11.42 -10.33 -3.27
C ALA A 225 10.34 -10.30 -2.15
N SER A 226 9.70 -11.42 -1.79
CA SER A 226 8.89 -11.56 -0.58
C SER A 226 9.78 -11.98 0.59
N VAL A 227 10.05 -11.05 1.52
CA VAL A 227 10.96 -11.32 2.65
C VAL A 227 10.38 -12.31 3.66
N CYS A 228 9.07 -12.54 3.64
CA CYS A 228 8.41 -13.56 4.47
C CYS A 228 8.85 -15.00 4.13
N GLU A 229 9.47 -15.25 2.99
CA GLU A 229 10.05 -16.56 2.66
C GLU A 229 11.23 -16.93 3.58
N ASP A 230 12.00 -15.93 4.03
CA ASP A 230 13.12 -16.12 4.96
C ASP A 230 13.47 -14.81 5.67
N TYR A 231 12.77 -14.50 6.75
CA TYR A 231 13.02 -13.32 7.59
C TYR A 231 14.43 -13.31 8.20
N ALA A 232 15.04 -14.47 8.41
CA ALA A 232 16.38 -14.59 8.99
C ALA A 232 17.48 -14.01 8.07
N ARG A 233 17.17 -13.73 6.80
CA ARG A 233 18.10 -13.03 5.91
C ARG A 233 18.29 -11.57 6.26
N ILE A 234 17.35 -10.91 6.93
CA ILE A 234 17.52 -9.52 7.37
C ILE A 234 18.39 -9.52 8.63
N ARG A 235 19.54 -8.83 8.56
CA ARG A 235 20.54 -8.80 9.62
C ARG A 235 20.78 -7.41 10.23
N CYS A 236 19.98 -6.42 9.85
CA CYS A 236 20.04 -5.08 10.41
C CYS A 236 18.76 -4.74 11.19
N PRO A 237 18.82 -3.81 12.17
CA PRO A 237 17.66 -3.33 12.90
C PRO A 237 16.57 -2.75 12.00
N ILE A 238 15.30 -2.98 12.37
CA ILE A 238 14.11 -2.56 11.61
C ILE A 238 13.22 -1.68 12.49
N LEU A 239 12.85 -0.50 11.98
CA LEU A 239 11.70 0.26 12.46
C LEU A 239 10.59 0.16 11.43
N GLY A 240 9.67 -0.80 11.58
CA GLY A 240 8.51 -0.95 10.70
C GLY A 240 7.44 0.10 11.01
N VAL A 241 6.94 0.80 9.99
CA VAL A 241 5.90 1.82 10.15
C VAL A 241 4.72 1.50 9.23
N GLY A 242 3.50 1.53 9.78
CA GLY A 242 2.27 1.22 9.05
C GLY A 242 1.06 2.03 9.52
N GLY A 243 -0.08 1.79 8.91
CA GLY A 243 -1.35 2.42 9.23
C GLY A 243 -2.52 1.44 9.13
N TRP A 244 -3.58 1.68 9.93
CA TRP A 244 -4.75 0.80 9.91
C TRP A 244 -5.66 1.00 8.69
N GLU A 245 -5.62 2.19 8.07
CA GLU A 245 -6.37 2.46 6.83
C GLU A 245 -5.54 2.19 5.57
N ASP A 246 -4.27 1.80 5.74
CA ASP A 246 -3.37 1.41 4.66
C ASP A 246 -3.59 -0.04 4.23
N GLY A 247 -3.43 -0.33 2.94
CA GLY A 247 -3.49 -1.69 2.41
C GLY A 247 -2.45 -2.65 3.00
N TYR A 248 -1.31 -2.13 3.47
CA TYR A 248 -0.18 -2.90 4.01
C TYR A 248 -0.18 -3.07 5.54
N SER A 249 -1.36 -3.01 6.19
CA SER A 249 -1.50 -3.03 7.66
C SER A 249 -0.93 -4.27 8.35
N ASN A 250 -0.73 -5.38 7.62
CA ASN A 250 -0.25 -6.66 8.16
C ASN A 250 1.27 -6.72 8.38
N THR A 251 2.03 -5.92 7.65
CA THR A 251 3.50 -6.10 7.55
C THR A 251 4.22 -5.84 8.87
N VAL A 252 3.84 -4.79 9.60
CA VAL A 252 4.55 -4.43 10.85
C VAL A 252 4.50 -5.56 11.88
N PRO A 253 3.34 -6.13 12.24
CA PRO A 253 3.30 -7.29 13.15
C PRO A 253 4.00 -8.53 12.56
N MET A 254 3.96 -8.76 11.25
CA MET A 254 4.69 -9.86 10.61
C MET A 254 6.21 -9.72 10.75
N LEU A 255 6.75 -8.50 10.60
CA LEU A 255 8.19 -8.24 10.78
C LEU A 255 8.64 -8.47 12.23
N ILE A 256 7.86 -8.02 13.22
CA ILE A 256 8.19 -8.23 14.65
C ILE A 256 8.16 -9.72 14.98
N GLU A 257 7.21 -10.46 14.44
CA GLU A 257 7.09 -11.91 14.67
C GLU A 257 8.16 -12.70 13.93
N GLY A 258 8.50 -12.31 12.70
CA GLY A 258 9.40 -13.05 11.81
C GLY A 258 10.88 -12.76 12.02
N CYS A 259 11.28 -11.48 12.16
CA CYS A 259 12.69 -11.07 12.27
C CYS A 259 13.21 -11.14 13.70
N ARG A 260 13.41 -12.36 14.23
CA ARG A 260 13.75 -12.60 15.65
C ARG A 260 15.23 -12.38 16.00
N ASP A 261 16.10 -12.34 15.01
CA ASP A 261 17.55 -12.27 15.19
C ASP A 261 18.10 -10.84 15.26
N VAL A 262 17.24 -9.84 15.04
CA VAL A 262 17.60 -8.42 15.03
C VAL A 262 16.59 -7.60 15.84
N PRO A 263 16.97 -6.41 16.34
CA PRO A 263 16.02 -5.50 16.95
C PRO A 263 14.94 -5.07 15.93
N VAL A 264 13.67 -5.29 16.27
CA VAL A 264 12.52 -4.82 15.48
C VAL A 264 11.60 -4.01 16.36
N HIS A 265 11.31 -2.78 15.92
CA HIS A 265 10.29 -1.93 16.52
C HIS A 265 9.20 -1.65 15.47
N GLY A 266 7.96 -1.73 15.89
CA GLY A 266 6.80 -1.46 15.07
C GLY A 266 6.03 -0.25 15.56
N LEU A 267 5.61 0.59 14.63
CA LEU A 267 4.77 1.76 14.85
C LEU A 267 3.61 1.73 13.88
N VAL A 268 2.37 1.63 14.39
CA VAL A 268 1.16 1.64 13.54
C VAL A 268 0.17 2.66 14.07
N GLY A 269 -0.15 3.64 13.24
CA GLY A 269 -1.15 4.66 13.55
C GLY A 269 -2.48 4.37 12.86
N PRO A 270 -3.46 5.30 12.96
CA PRO A 270 -4.73 5.17 12.26
C PRO A 270 -4.62 5.51 10.76
N TRP A 271 -3.44 5.81 10.29
CA TRP A 271 -3.06 6.43 9.02
C TRP A 271 -3.45 5.60 7.79
N GLY A 272 -3.78 6.31 6.70
CA GLY A 272 -3.70 5.80 5.33
C GLY A 272 -2.26 5.80 4.82
N HIS A 273 -2.09 5.65 3.51
CA HIS A 273 -0.80 5.46 2.82
C HIS A 273 0.05 6.73 2.75
N ASN A 274 0.36 7.34 3.91
CA ASN A 274 1.17 8.55 3.98
C ASN A 274 2.11 8.54 5.21
N PHE A 275 3.11 9.46 5.24
CA PHE A 275 4.04 9.53 6.36
C PHE A 275 3.36 10.02 7.64
N PRO A 276 3.70 9.49 8.82
CA PRO A 276 3.05 9.81 10.09
C PRO A 276 3.06 11.27 10.53
N PHE A 277 3.90 12.13 9.93
CA PHE A 277 3.94 13.55 10.24
C PHE A 277 2.83 14.35 9.52
N ASN A 278 2.22 13.80 8.47
CA ASN A 278 1.16 14.45 7.68
C ASN A 278 0.03 13.52 7.25
N ALA A 279 0.07 12.23 7.61
CA ALA A 279 -0.95 11.25 7.25
C ALA A 279 -2.31 11.53 7.91
N LEU A 280 -3.38 11.23 7.19
CA LEU A 280 -4.75 11.20 7.67
C LEU A 280 -5.31 9.76 7.68
N PRO A 281 -6.27 9.45 8.56
CA PRO A 281 -6.70 10.26 9.70
C PRO A 281 -5.60 10.41 10.76
N GLY A 282 -5.62 11.54 11.49
CA GLY A 282 -4.72 11.78 12.62
C GLY A 282 -4.96 10.85 13.82
N PRO A 283 -4.07 10.92 14.83
CA PRO A 283 -3.11 12.00 15.09
C PRO A 283 -1.83 11.92 14.25
N GLN A 284 -1.39 13.06 13.73
CA GLN A 284 -0.03 13.19 13.23
C GLN A 284 0.94 13.28 14.41
N ILE A 285 2.18 12.78 14.21
CA ILE A 285 3.18 12.66 15.28
C ILE A 285 4.53 13.25 14.88
N GLY A 286 5.40 13.50 15.86
CA GLY A 286 6.80 13.88 15.68
C GLY A 286 7.65 12.78 15.03
N TYR A 287 7.27 12.39 13.82
CA TYR A 287 7.84 11.24 13.13
C TYR A 287 9.32 11.46 12.75
N LEU A 288 9.69 12.64 12.22
CA LEU A 288 11.09 12.91 11.87
C LEU A 288 11.98 12.94 13.11
N GLN A 289 11.49 13.44 14.24
CA GLN A 289 12.20 13.41 15.52
C GLN A 289 12.39 11.96 16.00
N TYR A 290 11.38 11.10 15.79
CA TYR A 290 11.46 9.68 16.11
C TYR A 290 12.46 8.95 15.20
N CYS A 291 12.45 9.24 13.90
CA CYS A 291 13.44 8.74 12.95
C CYS A 291 14.87 9.18 13.31
N LEU A 292 15.08 10.44 13.75
CA LEU A 292 16.40 10.88 14.19
C LEU A 292 16.93 10.05 15.36
N ARG A 293 16.09 9.70 16.34
CA ARG A 293 16.51 8.84 17.45
C ARG A 293 16.92 7.45 16.96
N TRP A 294 16.19 6.90 15.97
CA TRP A 294 16.53 5.62 15.34
C TRP A 294 17.88 5.69 14.60
N TRP A 295 18.04 6.70 13.73
CA TRP A 295 19.26 6.88 12.95
C TRP A 295 20.48 7.20 13.84
N ASP A 296 20.33 8.06 14.84
CA ASP A 296 21.40 8.37 15.80
C ASP A 296 21.85 7.11 16.55
N ARG A 297 20.94 6.20 16.90
CA ARG A 297 21.27 4.93 17.56
C ARG A 297 22.10 4.01 16.66
N TRP A 298 21.66 3.78 15.44
CA TRP A 298 22.21 2.73 14.60
C TRP A 298 23.28 3.21 13.59
N LEU A 299 23.27 4.48 13.21
CA LEU A 299 24.24 5.04 12.27
C LEU A 299 25.33 5.86 12.96
N LYS A 300 25.06 6.43 14.15
CA LYS A 300 26.03 7.24 14.90
C LYS A 300 26.43 6.62 16.25
N ASP A 301 25.95 5.44 16.58
CA ASP A 301 26.22 4.69 17.79
C ASP A 301 25.88 5.45 19.10
N LYS A 302 24.94 6.39 19.05
CA LYS A 302 24.47 7.15 20.21
C LYS A 302 23.48 6.33 21.04
N ASP A 303 23.55 6.41 22.35
CA ASP A 303 22.49 5.87 23.21
C ASP A 303 21.29 6.83 23.23
N THR A 304 20.28 6.54 22.42
CA THR A 304 19.03 7.31 22.35
C THR A 304 17.90 6.71 23.17
N GLY A 305 18.12 5.51 23.73
CA GLY A 305 17.13 4.75 24.47
C GLY A 305 16.06 4.08 23.62
N ILE A 306 16.06 4.29 22.29
CA ILE A 306 15.00 3.78 21.41
C ILE A 306 14.96 2.25 21.37
N ASP A 307 16.09 1.59 21.52
CA ASP A 307 16.23 0.12 21.57
C ASP A 307 15.69 -0.52 22.85
N ARG A 308 15.32 0.29 23.85
CA ARG A 308 14.70 -0.14 25.12
C ARG A 308 13.20 0.16 25.18
N GLU A 309 12.63 0.78 24.14
CA GLU A 309 11.21 1.04 24.05
C GLU A 309 10.44 -0.25 23.71
N PRO A 310 9.11 -0.32 23.97
CA PRO A 310 8.29 -1.46 23.58
C PRO A 310 8.45 -1.82 22.11
N ALA A 311 8.48 -3.12 21.80
CA ALA A 311 8.66 -3.60 20.44
C ALA A 311 7.50 -3.20 19.49
N TYR A 312 6.30 -2.97 20.03
CA TYR A 312 5.13 -2.66 19.21
C TYR A 312 4.30 -1.55 19.84
N ARG A 313 4.21 -0.40 19.18
CA ARG A 313 3.35 0.73 19.56
C ARG A 313 2.31 0.95 18.49
N VAL A 314 1.05 0.99 18.92
CA VAL A 314 -0.07 1.09 17.98
C VAL A 314 -1.14 2.05 18.49
N TRP A 315 -1.82 2.68 17.54
CA TRP A 315 -3.05 3.42 17.81
C TRP A 315 -4.21 2.44 17.97
N MET A 316 -4.83 2.42 19.14
CA MET A 316 -6.06 1.69 19.40
C MET A 316 -7.25 2.59 19.00
N ASN A 317 -7.88 2.29 17.86
CA ASN A 317 -9.09 3.01 17.45
C ASN A 317 -10.22 2.74 18.45
N ASP A 318 -10.92 3.77 18.88
CA ASP A 318 -12.26 3.62 19.46
C ASP A 318 -13.30 3.50 18.33
N SER A 319 -14.51 3.00 18.63
CA SER A 319 -15.63 3.03 17.68
C SER A 319 -15.75 4.40 17.01
N PHE A 320 -15.83 4.42 15.69
CA PHE A 320 -15.93 5.64 14.89
C PHE A 320 -17.09 5.56 13.90
N ARG A 321 -17.64 6.70 13.52
CA ARG A 321 -18.60 6.79 12.41
C ARG A 321 -17.87 6.66 11.09
N PRO A 322 -18.45 5.96 10.10
CA PRO A 322 -17.84 5.88 8.77
C PRO A 322 -17.86 7.26 8.10
N ASP A 323 -16.70 7.70 7.66
CA ASP A 323 -16.51 8.95 6.95
C ASP A 323 -15.36 8.78 5.96
N PRO A 324 -15.64 8.77 4.64
CA PRO A 324 -14.62 8.60 3.60
C PRO A 324 -13.52 9.67 3.61
N THR A 325 -13.77 10.82 4.19
CA THR A 325 -12.86 11.98 4.26
C THR A 325 -12.32 12.26 5.65
N SER A 326 -12.47 11.31 6.58
CA SER A 326 -12.10 11.51 8.00
C SER A 326 -10.67 11.99 8.15
N ASP A 327 -10.47 13.09 8.85
CA ASP A 327 -9.16 13.68 9.15
C ASP A 327 -8.62 13.32 10.54
N GLU A 328 -9.48 12.77 11.42
CA GLU A 328 -9.12 12.36 12.77
C GLU A 328 -9.75 11.01 13.14
N ARG A 329 -9.05 10.23 13.93
CA ARG A 329 -9.52 8.94 14.44
C ARG A 329 -9.46 8.95 15.97
N ALA A 330 -10.61 8.85 16.64
CA ALA A 330 -10.67 8.72 18.10
C ALA A 330 -9.95 7.45 18.55
N GLY A 331 -9.22 7.54 19.67
CA GLY A 331 -8.48 6.40 20.20
C GLY A 331 -7.35 6.80 21.14
N ARG A 332 -6.39 5.92 21.31
CA ARG A 332 -5.21 6.14 22.15
C ARG A 332 -4.04 5.27 21.73
N TRP A 333 -2.82 5.70 22.01
CA TRP A 333 -1.63 4.87 21.89
C TRP A 333 -1.61 3.79 22.96
N ILE A 334 -1.24 2.57 22.53
CA ILE A 334 -0.96 1.42 23.39
C ILE A 334 0.37 0.79 23.02
N ALA A 335 0.93 0.00 23.90
CA ALA A 335 2.23 -0.63 23.69
C ALA A 335 2.26 -2.10 24.11
N GLU A 336 3.02 -2.90 23.35
CA GLU A 336 3.35 -4.28 23.64
C GLU A 336 4.87 -4.46 23.66
N ASP A 337 5.40 -5.05 24.75
CA ASP A 337 6.84 -5.26 24.90
C ASP A 337 7.38 -6.27 23.88
N ARG A 338 6.50 -7.14 23.36
CA ARG A 338 6.79 -8.15 22.33
C ARG A 338 5.54 -8.50 21.54
N TRP A 339 5.73 -8.99 20.34
CA TRP A 339 4.65 -9.53 19.49
C TRP A 339 5.03 -10.91 18.95
N PRO A 340 4.13 -11.93 18.93
CA PRO A 340 2.77 -11.88 19.51
C PRO A 340 2.77 -11.62 21.02
N SER A 341 1.78 -10.83 21.45
CA SER A 341 1.65 -10.48 22.87
C SER A 341 1.04 -11.64 23.66
N PRO A 342 1.60 -12.03 24.81
CA PRO A 342 1.02 -13.07 25.66
C PRO A 342 -0.29 -12.63 26.35
N ARG A 343 -0.64 -11.33 26.26
CA ARG A 343 -1.89 -10.77 26.78
C ARG A 343 -3.05 -10.88 25.81
N VAL A 344 -2.75 -11.10 24.52
CA VAL A 344 -3.79 -11.29 23.51
C VAL A 344 -4.29 -12.72 23.55
N ALA A 345 -5.60 -12.88 23.77
CA ALA A 345 -6.27 -14.18 23.82
C ALA A 345 -7.41 -14.24 22.81
N MET A 346 -7.48 -15.34 22.05
CA MET A 346 -8.59 -15.53 21.11
C MET A 346 -9.88 -15.86 21.86
N LYS A 347 -10.97 -15.10 21.55
CA LYS A 347 -12.33 -15.40 22.00
C LYS A 347 -13.18 -15.71 20.77
N SER A 348 -13.93 -16.81 20.83
CA SER A 348 -14.82 -17.26 19.75
C SER A 348 -16.25 -16.78 19.97
N TRP A 349 -16.91 -16.38 18.87
CA TRP A 349 -18.35 -16.20 18.74
C TRP A 349 -18.85 -17.12 17.62
N HIS A 350 -19.86 -17.91 17.91
CA HIS A 350 -20.42 -18.90 16.99
C HIS A 350 -21.57 -18.31 16.18
N CYS A 351 -21.54 -18.50 14.87
CA CYS A 351 -22.62 -18.10 13.99
C CYS A 351 -23.85 -18.99 14.18
N GLY A 352 -25.04 -18.41 14.09
CA GLY A 352 -26.30 -19.10 14.18
C GLY A 352 -27.48 -18.30 13.58
N ASN A 353 -28.66 -18.85 13.62
CA ASN A 353 -29.87 -18.16 13.13
C ASN A 353 -30.19 -16.87 13.88
N GLY A 354 -29.76 -16.75 15.12
CA GLY A 354 -29.95 -15.56 15.95
C GLY A 354 -28.76 -14.57 15.92
N GLY A 355 -27.74 -14.81 15.12
CA GLY A 355 -26.53 -13.96 15.06
C GLY A 355 -25.28 -14.63 15.61
N LEU A 356 -24.43 -13.86 16.32
CA LEU A 356 -23.21 -14.33 16.99
C LEU A 356 -23.47 -14.63 18.46
N ALA A 357 -23.11 -15.83 18.92
CA ALA A 357 -23.31 -16.27 20.30
C ALA A 357 -22.01 -16.82 20.93
N ASP A 358 -21.88 -16.74 22.26
CA ASP A 358 -20.73 -17.27 23.01
C ASP A 358 -20.63 -18.81 22.97
N GLN A 359 -21.74 -19.50 22.65
CA GLN A 359 -21.78 -20.96 22.59
C GLN A 359 -22.24 -21.42 21.20
N PRO A 360 -21.80 -22.60 20.76
CA PRO A 360 -22.30 -23.20 19.53
C PRO A 360 -23.83 -23.31 19.52
N THR A 361 -24.42 -22.94 18.39
CA THR A 361 -25.84 -23.07 18.15
C THR A 361 -26.16 -24.45 17.56
N GLY A 362 -27.43 -24.88 17.65
CA GLY A 362 -27.85 -26.11 16.99
C GLY A 362 -27.69 -26.06 15.46
N PRO A 363 -28.14 -27.09 14.71
CA PRO A 363 -27.99 -27.13 13.26
C PRO A 363 -28.67 -25.94 12.58
N TRP A 364 -27.96 -25.32 11.64
CA TRP A 364 -28.47 -24.22 10.80
C TRP A 364 -27.75 -24.20 9.45
N GLN A 365 -28.37 -23.57 8.48
CA GLN A 365 -27.71 -23.20 7.23
C GLN A 365 -28.36 -21.92 6.66
N ARG A 366 -27.58 -21.09 6.02
CA ARG A 366 -28.02 -19.87 5.31
C ARG A 366 -27.27 -19.73 4.01
N ALA A 367 -27.97 -19.48 2.93
CA ALA A 367 -27.38 -19.30 1.60
C ALA A 367 -27.28 -17.82 1.23
N ILE A 368 -26.27 -17.48 0.46
CA ILE A 368 -26.06 -16.15 -0.12
C ILE A 368 -25.54 -16.27 -1.55
N ARG A 369 -26.10 -15.45 -2.42
CA ARG A 369 -25.57 -15.03 -3.71
C ARG A 369 -25.74 -13.53 -3.75
N SER A 370 -24.64 -12.81 -3.59
CA SER A 370 -24.66 -11.35 -3.52
C SER A 370 -24.92 -10.73 -4.89
N GLU A 371 -25.53 -9.55 -4.91
CA GLU A 371 -25.70 -8.78 -6.14
C GLU A 371 -24.34 -8.39 -6.73
N SER A 372 -24.23 -8.30 -8.05
CA SER A 372 -22.96 -8.07 -8.78
C SER A 372 -22.21 -6.82 -8.32
N HIS A 373 -22.93 -5.78 -7.86
CA HIS A 373 -22.41 -4.51 -7.41
C HIS A 373 -22.22 -4.40 -5.88
N THR A 374 -22.21 -5.52 -5.16
CA THR A 374 -21.90 -5.53 -3.72
C THR A 374 -20.43 -5.13 -3.54
N GLY A 375 -20.13 -4.16 -2.65
CA GLY A 375 -18.78 -3.61 -2.40
C GLY A 375 -18.65 -2.11 -2.71
N ILE A 376 -19.72 -1.47 -3.20
CA ILE A 376 -19.71 -0.05 -3.63
C ILE A 376 -19.46 0.95 -2.51
N THR A 377 -19.50 0.53 -1.25
CA THR A 377 -19.21 1.39 -0.10
C THR A 377 -17.69 1.54 0.17
N ASN A 378 -16.86 0.87 -0.62
CA ASN A 378 -15.40 0.99 -0.54
C ASN A 378 -14.78 0.69 -1.90
N LEU A 379 -14.37 1.73 -2.61
CA LEU A 379 -13.81 1.63 -3.96
C LEU A 379 -12.28 1.47 -3.98
N GLU A 380 -11.58 1.81 -2.89
CA GLU A 380 -10.12 1.76 -2.80
C GLU A 380 -9.66 0.64 -1.88
N TRP A 381 -8.68 -0.11 -2.33
CA TRP A 381 -8.01 -1.10 -1.49
C TRP A 381 -7.05 -0.43 -0.48
N CYS A 382 -6.39 0.64 -0.89
CA CYS A 382 -5.39 1.37 -0.12
C CYS A 382 -5.73 2.86 -0.08
N ALA A 383 -6.25 3.35 1.05
CA ALA A 383 -6.51 4.76 1.24
C ALA A 383 -5.21 5.58 1.30
N HIS A 384 -5.13 6.68 0.55
CA HIS A 384 -3.92 7.50 0.45
C HIS A 384 -3.59 8.31 1.71
N GLY A 385 -4.59 8.59 2.55
CA GLY A 385 -4.39 9.34 3.80
C GLY A 385 -4.00 10.81 3.58
N ASP A 386 -4.57 11.44 2.57
CA ASP A 386 -4.34 12.83 2.17
C ASP A 386 -5.60 13.71 2.23
N GLY A 387 -6.72 13.15 2.70
CA GLY A 387 -8.03 13.82 2.76
C GLY A 387 -8.92 13.54 1.55
N SER A 388 -8.46 12.70 0.62
CA SER A 388 -9.29 12.18 -0.46
C SER A 388 -10.43 11.31 0.07
N PRO A 389 -11.57 11.17 -0.65
CA PRO A 389 -12.73 10.38 -0.20
C PRO A 389 -12.52 8.88 -0.47
N ASP A 390 -11.42 8.31 0.03
CA ASP A 390 -10.93 6.97 -0.29
C ASP A 390 -11.08 5.96 0.87
N MET A 391 -11.51 6.40 2.06
CA MET A 391 -11.81 5.51 3.17
C MET A 391 -13.23 4.91 3.06
N PRO A 392 -13.49 3.79 3.79
CA PRO A 392 -14.79 3.12 3.72
C PRO A 392 -15.96 4.01 4.18
N ALA A 393 -17.02 4.02 3.37
CA ALA A 393 -18.31 4.63 3.73
C ALA A 393 -19.14 3.71 4.64
N ASP A 394 -20.37 4.15 4.99
CA ASP A 394 -21.33 3.35 5.75
C ASP A 394 -21.63 2.02 5.06
N GLN A 395 -21.39 0.92 5.77
CA GLN A 395 -21.49 -0.42 5.22
C GLN A 395 -22.93 -0.95 5.08
N ARG A 396 -23.94 -0.25 5.57
CA ARG A 396 -25.35 -0.70 5.51
C ARG A 396 -25.83 -1.14 4.11
N PRO A 397 -25.48 -0.41 3.01
CA PRO A 397 -25.87 -0.86 1.67
C PRO A 397 -25.30 -2.23 1.30
N ASP A 398 -24.06 -2.52 1.66
CA ASP A 398 -23.42 -3.80 1.37
C ASP A 398 -23.74 -4.87 2.41
N ASP A 399 -24.03 -4.49 3.65
CA ASP A 399 -24.56 -5.40 4.69
C ASP A 399 -25.93 -5.98 4.29
N ALA A 400 -26.79 -5.19 3.65
CA ALA A 400 -28.07 -5.64 3.13
C ALA A 400 -27.93 -6.68 2.01
N ARG A 401 -26.76 -6.78 1.36
CA ARG A 401 -26.43 -7.74 0.29
C ARG A 401 -25.51 -8.87 0.77
N SER A 402 -25.33 -8.98 2.10
CA SER A 402 -24.43 -9.93 2.75
C SER A 402 -25.21 -10.83 3.74
N LEU A 403 -24.66 -12.00 4.06
CA LEU A 403 -25.05 -12.70 5.28
C LEU A 403 -24.41 -11.99 6.46
N THR A 404 -25.21 -11.44 7.35
CA THR A 404 -24.75 -10.77 8.57
C THR A 404 -25.09 -11.60 9.80
N PHE A 405 -24.14 -11.59 10.75
CA PHE A 405 -24.26 -12.21 12.07
C PHE A 405 -23.81 -11.18 13.12
N ASP A 406 -24.72 -10.76 13.98
CA ASP A 406 -24.49 -9.73 14.98
C ASP A 406 -24.46 -10.31 16.39
N THR A 407 -23.66 -9.75 17.28
CA THR A 407 -23.82 -9.97 18.71
C THR A 407 -25.07 -9.26 19.24
N GLU A 408 -25.53 -9.59 20.44
CA GLU A 408 -26.36 -8.66 21.21
C GLU A 408 -25.58 -7.35 21.47
N PRO A 409 -26.25 -6.24 21.80
CA PRO A 409 -25.57 -5.01 22.18
C PRO A 409 -24.59 -5.27 23.30
N LEU A 410 -23.34 -4.79 23.14
CA LEU A 410 -22.28 -5.01 24.11
C LEU A 410 -22.60 -4.32 25.43
N VAL A 411 -22.54 -5.09 26.54
CA VAL A 411 -22.74 -4.57 27.89
C VAL A 411 -21.49 -3.90 28.47
N ALA A 412 -20.33 -4.15 27.88
CA ALA A 412 -19.04 -3.57 28.21
C ALA A 412 -18.19 -3.46 26.93
N PRO A 413 -17.20 -2.56 26.88
CA PRO A 413 -16.30 -2.45 25.73
C PRO A 413 -15.56 -3.75 25.44
N VAL A 414 -15.34 -4.04 24.18
CA VAL A 414 -14.50 -5.16 23.71
C VAL A 414 -13.30 -4.60 22.96
N THR A 415 -12.09 -4.83 23.48
CA THR A 415 -10.84 -4.32 22.91
C THR A 415 -10.08 -5.45 22.25
N MET A 416 -9.66 -5.27 21.00
CA MET A 416 -8.90 -6.25 20.23
C MET A 416 -7.63 -5.67 19.65
N LEU A 417 -6.59 -6.50 19.50
CA LEU A 417 -5.34 -6.19 18.82
C LEU A 417 -4.87 -7.43 18.05
N GLY A 418 -4.75 -7.33 16.75
CA GLY A 418 -4.29 -8.42 15.89
C GLY A 418 -5.25 -8.73 14.75
N ALA A 419 -5.09 -9.89 14.13
CA ALA A 419 -5.91 -10.36 13.03
C ALA A 419 -7.10 -11.19 13.55
N PRO A 420 -8.36 -10.74 13.34
CA PRO A 420 -9.54 -11.58 13.54
C PRO A 420 -9.51 -12.77 12.57
N VAL A 421 -10.14 -13.88 12.96
CA VAL A 421 -10.22 -15.07 12.10
C VAL A 421 -11.67 -15.50 11.93
N ALA A 422 -12.16 -15.52 10.69
CA ALA A 422 -13.43 -16.14 10.36
C ALA A 422 -13.18 -17.60 9.96
N THR A 423 -13.78 -18.54 10.69
CA THR A 423 -13.86 -19.95 10.27
C THR A 423 -15.20 -20.13 9.60
N LEU A 424 -15.21 -20.42 8.29
CA LEU A 424 -16.44 -20.68 7.54
C LEU A 424 -16.55 -22.16 7.23
N VAL A 425 -17.65 -22.78 7.66
CA VAL A 425 -18.08 -24.10 7.19
C VAL A 425 -19.09 -23.85 6.08
N PHE A 426 -18.75 -24.21 4.85
CA PHE A 426 -19.52 -23.82 3.67
C PHE A 426 -19.67 -24.91 2.62
N SER A 427 -20.63 -24.72 1.74
CA SER A 427 -20.73 -25.43 0.45
C SER A 427 -21.03 -24.41 -0.66
N SER A 428 -20.62 -24.73 -1.88
CA SER A 428 -20.85 -23.92 -3.07
C SER A 428 -21.66 -24.72 -4.10
N ASP A 429 -22.49 -24.05 -4.89
CA ASP A 429 -23.16 -24.66 -6.05
C ASP A 429 -22.29 -24.62 -7.32
N LYS A 430 -21.14 -23.93 -7.28
CA LYS A 430 -20.18 -23.75 -8.37
C LYS A 430 -18.78 -24.20 -7.99
N PRO A 431 -17.95 -24.60 -8.98
CA PRO A 431 -16.56 -25.01 -8.73
C PRO A 431 -15.63 -23.85 -8.37
N LEU A 432 -15.96 -22.61 -8.76
CA LEU A 432 -15.20 -21.40 -8.46
C LEU A 432 -16.10 -20.44 -7.66
N ALA A 433 -15.58 -19.90 -6.59
CA ALA A 433 -16.30 -18.94 -5.77
C ALA A 433 -15.34 -18.09 -4.94
N ASN A 434 -15.67 -16.82 -4.82
CA ASN A 434 -15.01 -15.87 -3.93
C ASN A 434 -15.90 -15.52 -2.74
N VAL A 435 -15.31 -15.05 -1.66
CA VAL A 435 -16.02 -14.42 -0.55
C VAL A 435 -15.29 -13.14 -0.10
N ALA A 436 -16.06 -12.14 0.29
CA ALA A 436 -15.58 -11.02 1.06
C ALA A 436 -16.10 -11.19 2.50
N VAL A 437 -15.18 -11.13 3.46
CA VAL A 437 -15.45 -11.25 4.89
C VAL A 437 -15.12 -9.94 5.55
N ARG A 438 -16.08 -9.32 6.21
CA ARG A 438 -15.92 -8.04 6.91
C ARG A 438 -16.23 -8.19 8.40
N LEU A 439 -15.41 -7.56 9.22
CA LEU A 439 -15.71 -7.27 10.61
C LEU A 439 -16.20 -5.83 10.68
N CYS A 440 -17.41 -5.62 11.18
CA CYS A 440 -17.99 -4.29 11.30
C CYS A 440 -18.38 -3.97 12.75
N ASP A 441 -18.34 -2.68 13.06
CA ASP A 441 -18.81 -2.08 14.29
C ASP A 441 -20.16 -1.41 14.03
N VAL A 442 -21.23 -1.96 14.62
CA VAL A 442 -22.61 -1.53 14.35
C VAL A 442 -23.14 -0.69 15.50
N TRP A 443 -23.50 0.52 15.17
CA TRP A 443 -24.04 1.52 16.09
C TRP A 443 -25.50 1.21 16.45
N PRO A 444 -26.03 1.73 17.60
CA PRO A 444 -27.43 1.52 17.98
C PRO A 444 -28.46 2.00 16.96
N ASP A 445 -28.11 2.97 16.11
CA ASP A 445 -28.95 3.48 15.02
C ASP A 445 -28.81 2.67 13.71
N GLY A 446 -28.01 1.60 13.73
CA GLY A 446 -27.77 0.72 12.59
C GLY A 446 -26.62 1.16 11.67
N THR A 447 -26.00 2.34 11.88
CA THR A 447 -24.78 2.74 11.13
C THR A 447 -23.71 1.67 11.31
N SER A 448 -23.04 1.30 10.23
CA SER A 448 -22.07 0.19 10.19
C SER A 448 -20.72 0.67 9.68
N SER A 449 -19.68 0.60 10.54
CA SER A 449 -18.31 0.95 10.20
C SER A 449 -17.51 -0.30 9.93
N ARG A 450 -16.78 -0.35 8.81
CA ARG A 450 -15.83 -1.45 8.54
C ARG A 450 -14.63 -1.31 9.48
N VAL A 451 -14.35 -2.34 10.28
CA VAL A 451 -13.19 -2.42 11.16
C VAL A 451 -12.01 -3.03 10.44
N THR A 452 -12.23 -4.16 9.78
CA THR A 452 -11.25 -4.86 8.94
C THR A 452 -11.95 -5.84 8.00
N PHE A 453 -11.23 -6.35 7.00
CA PHE A 453 -11.80 -7.24 6.01
C PHE A 453 -10.76 -8.18 5.39
N MET A 454 -11.23 -9.13 4.60
CA MET A 454 -10.45 -9.99 3.71
C MET A 454 -11.29 -10.41 2.52
N LEU A 455 -10.71 -10.33 1.33
CA LEU A 455 -11.23 -10.97 0.12
C LEU A 455 -10.56 -12.34 -0.01
N PHE A 456 -11.33 -13.38 -0.36
CA PHE A 456 -10.77 -14.72 -0.39
C PHE A 456 -11.36 -15.57 -1.50
N ASN A 457 -10.48 -16.13 -2.34
CA ASN A 457 -10.85 -17.13 -3.35
C ASN A 457 -10.91 -18.51 -2.67
N LEU A 458 -12.09 -19.11 -2.62
CA LEU A 458 -12.32 -20.40 -1.93
C LEU A 458 -11.62 -21.59 -2.59
N THR A 459 -11.13 -21.43 -3.82
CA THR A 459 -10.24 -22.42 -4.45
C THR A 459 -8.88 -22.49 -3.76
N HIS A 460 -8.47 -21.43 -3.06
CA HIS A 460 -7.23 -21.32 -2.29
C HIS A 460 -7.34 -21.79 -0.83
N ARG A 461 -8.44 -22.47 -0.45
CA ARG A 461 -8.72 -22.94 0.93
C ARG A 461 -7.59 -23.74 1.59
N ASP A 462 -6.79 -24.45 0.77
CA ASP A 462 -5.67 -25.29 1.22
C ASP A 462 -4.30 -24.63 0.96
N GLY A 463 -4.29 -23.37 0.50
CA GLY A 463 -3.09 -22.56 0.27
C GLY A 463 -3.03 -21.95 -1.14
N HIS A 464 -2.19 -20.93 -1.30
CA HIS A 464 -2.14 -20.11 -2.50
C HIS A 464 -1.24 -20.67 -3.63
N ALA A 465 -0.40 -21.66 -3.31
CA ALA A 465 0.53 -22.23 -4.31
C ALA A 465 -0.10 -23.28 -5.23
N LYS A 466 -1.17 -23.92 -4.78
CA LYS A 466 -1.87 -24.98 -5.53
C LYS A 466 -3.37 -24.91 -5.27
N PRO A 467 -4.05 -23.90 -5.79
CA PRO A 467 -5.51 -23.82 -5.65
C PRO A 467 -6.20 -25.01 -6.32
N ALA A 468 -7.37 -25.38 -5.82
CA ALA A 468 -8.15 -26.50 -6.35
C ALA A 468 -9.65 -26.14 -6.43
N PRO A 469 -10.34 -26.51 -7.52
CA PRO A 469 -11.77 -26.26 -7.64
C PRO A 469 -12.57 -26.85 -6.46
N LEU A 470 -13.72 -26.28 -6.20
CA LEU A 470 -14.72 -26.82 -5.28
C LEU A 470 -15.53 -27.95 -5.98
N GLU A 471 -15.93 -28.93 -5.21
CA GLU A 471 -16.92 -29.89 -5.64
C GLU A 471 -18.31 -29.34 -5.25
N PRO A 472 -19.20 -29.04 -6.21
CA PRO A 472 -20.51 -28.47 -5.90
C PRO A 472 -21.30 -29.32 -4.88
N GLY A 473 -21.85 -28.66 -3.86
CA GLY A 473 -22.62 -29.29 -2.77
C GLY A 473 -21.77 -29.94 -1.65
N LYS A 474 -20.48 -30.13 -1.84
CA LYS A 474 -19.57 -30.63 -0.79
C LYS A 474 -19.31 -29.57 0.27
N ARG A 475 -19.34 -30.00 1.55
CA ARG A 475 -18.98 -29.13 2.67
C ARG A 475 -17.47 -29.04 2.83
N TYR A 476 -16.99 -27.82 3.01
CA TYR A 476 -15.60 -27.47 3.28
C TYR A 476 -15.53 -26.62 4.55
N THR A 477 -14.35 -26.55 5.13
CA THR A 477 -14.02 -25.60 6.20
C THR A 477 -12.79 -24.79 5.78
N VAL A 478 -12.89 -23.47 5.88
CA VAL A 478 -11.77 -22.56 5.64
C VAL A 478 -11.59 -21.63 6.82
N ARG A 479 -10.34 -21.30 7.13
CA ARG A 479 -9.98 -20.29 8.11
C ARG A 479 -9.43 -19.07 7.36
N ILE A 480 -10.08 -17.95 7.50
CA ILE A 480 -9.74 -16.69 6.83
C ILE A 480 -9.31 -15.71 7.92
N ALA A 481 -8.02 -15.40 7.97
CA ALA A 481 -7.53 -14.31 8.78
C ALA A 481 -7.84 -12.99 8.07
N LEU A 482 -8.47 -12.05 8.77
CA LEU A 482 -8.67 -10.69 8.31
C LEU A 482 -7.40 -9.88 8.55
N ASN A 483 -7.32 -8.66 7.97
CA ASN A 483 -6.17 -7.80 8.22
C ASN A 483 -6.05 -7.43 9.70
N HIS A 484 -4.80 -7.26 10.14
CA HIS A 484 -4.49 -6.80 11.49
C HIS A 484 -5.10 -5.42 11.75
N VAL A 485 -5.61 -5.23 12.95
CA VAL A 485 -6.15 -3.96 13.43
C VAL A 485 -6.11 -3.88 14.96
N ALA A 486 -6.09 -2.67 15.49
CA ALA A 486 -6.37 -2.39 16.90
C ALA A 486 -7.68 -1.61 16.98
N HIS A 487 -8.71 -2.20 17.59
CA HIS A 487 -10.04 -1.60 17.67
C HIS A 487 -10.73 -1.88 19.01
N ARG A 488 -11.46 -0.89 19.51
CA ARG A 488 -12.27 -0.98 20.71
C ARG A 488 -13.73 -0.72 20.38
N PHE A 489 -14.53 -1.78 20.37
CA PHE A 489 -15.98 -1.68 20.31
C PHE A 489 -16.50 -1.11 21.63
N LEU A 490 -17.30 -0.06 21.57
CA LEU A 490 -17.84 0.59 22.76
C LEU A 490 -19.11 -0.10 23.26
N THR A 491 -19.48 0.18 24.51
CA THR A 491 -20.75 -0.28 25.09
C THR A 491 -21.94 0.15 24.25
N GLY A 492 -22.90 -0.73 24.03
CA GLY A 492 -24.09 -0.50 23.21
C GLY A 492 -23.91 -0.80 21.72
N GLN A 493 -22.68 -0.91 21.23
CA GLN A 493 -22.37 -1.35 19.85
C GLN A 493 -22.65 -2.85 19.70
N ARG A 494 -22.67 -3.32 18.43
CA ARG A 494 -22.68 -4.72 18.09
C ARG A 494 -21.46 -5.08 17.22
N ILE A 495 -20.90 -6.24 17.46
CA ILE A 495 -19.88 -6.81 16.57
C ILE A 495 -20.61 -7.56 15.47
N ARG A 496 -20.31 -7.23 14.21
CA ARG A 496 -20.91 -7.88 13.03
C ARG A 496 -19.84 -8.62 12.23
N LEU A 497 -20.10 -9.88 11.93
CA LEU A 497 -19.45 -10.61 10.84
C LEU A 497 -20.38 -10.55 9.62
N ALA A 498 -19.89 -9.99 8.52
CA ALA A 498 -20.61 -9.95 7.24
C ALA A 498 -19.87 -10.76 6.18
N VAL A 499 -20.59 -11.59 5.42
CA VAL A 499 -20.03 -12.45 4.37
C VAL A 499 -20.83 -12.24 3.09
N SER A 500 -20.15 -11.86 2.00
CA SER A 500 -20.73 -11.73 0.66
C SER A 500 -19.95 -12.53 -0.37
N THR A 501 -20.54 -12.82 -1.53
CA THR A 501 -19.88 -13.55 -2.63
C THR A 501 -19.29 -12.61 -3.69
N GLN A 502 -19.51 -11.31 -3.53
CA GLN A 502 -18.99 -10.24 -4.39
C GLN A 502 -18.41 -9.11 -3.53
N TRP A 503 -17.44 -8.38 -4.10
CA TRP A 503 -16.89 -7.15 -3.53
C TRP A 503 -16.38 -6.24 -4.66
N TRP A 504 -17.28 -5.85 -5.52
CA TRP A 504 -17.04 -5.07 -6.72
C TRP A 504 -16.86 -3.57 -6.41
N PRO A 505 -15.94 -2.82 -7.08
CA PRO A 505 -15.03 -3.28 -8.14
C PRO A 505 -13.73 -3.88 -7.62
N MET A 506 -13.44 -3.80 -6.32
CA MET A 506 -12.14 -4.17 -5.73
C MET A 506 -11.74 -5.62 -6.04
N MET A 507 -12.69 -6.54 -6.00
CA MET A 507 -12.49 -7.95 -6.31
C MET A 507 -13.01 -8.26 -7.71
N TRP A 508 -12.17 -8.76 -8.61
CA TRP A 508 -12.63 -9.25 -9.90
C TRP A 508 -13.56 -10.46 -9.73
N PRO A 509 -14.75 -10.47 -10.34
CA PRO A 509 -15.73 -11.54 -10.13
C PRO A 509 -15.25 -12.90 -10.62
N SER A 510 -15.69 -13.98 -9.95
CA SER A 510 -15.59 -15.34 -10.49
C SER A 510 -16.38 -15.46 -11.79
N PRO A 511 -16.04 -16.42 -12.69
CA PRO A 511 -16.71 -16.56 -13.98
C PRO A 511 -18.21 -16.85 -13.91
N GLU A 512 -18.67 -17.38 -12.80
CA GLU A 512 -20.07 -17.70 -12.54
C GLU A 512 -20.50 -17.14 -11.17
N ASP A 513 -21.73 -16.67 -11.08
CA ASP A 513 -22.32 -16.28 -9.79
C ASP A 513 -22.56 -17.52 -8.92
N ALA A 514 -21.74 -17.69 -7.90
CA ALA A 514 -21.85 -18.80 -6.97
C ALA A 514 -22.81 -18.49 -5.82
N THR A 515 -23.64 -19.48 -5.45
CA THR A 515 -24.36 -19.48 -4.19
C THR A 515 -23.52 -20.18 -3.13
N ILE A 516 -23.15 -19.48 -2.08
CA ILE A 516 -22.46 -20.04 -0.92
C ILE A 516 -23.48 -20.30 0.18
N THR A 517 -23.53 -21.53 0.69
CA THR A 517 -24.31 -21.89 1.88
C THR A 517 -23.36 -22.03 3.06
N LEU A 518 -23.55 -21.22 4.09
CA LEU A 518 -22.85 -21.35 5.38
C LEU A 518 -23.62 -22.31 6.29
N HIS A 519 -22.86 -23.04 7.09
CA HIS A 519 -23.40 -24.10 7.96
C HIS A 519 -22.95 -23.92 9.41
N GLU A 520 -23.57 -24.71 10.30
CA GLU A 520 -23.16 -24.86 11.69
C GLU A 520 -21.66 -25.17 11.82
N GLY A 521 -21.02 -24.61 12.85
CA GLY A 521 -19.57 -24.67 13.03
C GLY A 521 -18.83 -23.42 12.50
N SER A 522 -19.51 -22.57 11.72
CA SER A 522 -18.94 -21.26 11.36
C SER A 522 -18.86 -20.35 12.58
N ARG A 523 -17.77 -19.58 12.69
CA ARG A 523 -17.49 -18.71 13.85
C ARG A 523 -16.55 -17.57 13.51
N LEU A 524 -16.57 -16.57 14.38
CA LEU A 524 -15.63 -15.46 14.41
C LEU A 524 -14.75 -15.57 15.66
N ASP A 525 -13.44 -15.61 15.49
CA ASP A 525 -12.43 -15.59 16.56
C ASP A 525 -11.79 -14.21 16.61
N LEU A 526 -11.89 -13.48 17.73
CA LEU A 526 -11.29 -12.15 17.91
C LEU A 526 -10.10 -12.21 18.88
N PRO A 527 -8.98 -11.56 18.56
CA PRO A 527 -7.79 -11.45 19.42
C PRO A 527 -8.01 -10.36 20.48
N LEU A 528 -8.60 -10.73 21.62
CA LEU A 528 -8.92 -9.80 22.70
C LEU A 528 -7.66 -9.40 23.47
N ARG A 529 -7.54 -8.11 23.73
CA ARG A 529 -6.46 -7.51 24.50
C ARG A 529 -7.03 -6.68 25.64
N PRO A 530 -6.77 -7.04 26.91
CA PRO A 530 -7.19 -6.22 28.05
C PRO A 530 -6.40 -4.91 28.10
N ASP A 531 -7.09 -3.81 28.47
CA ASP A 531 -6.44 -2.53 28.76
C ASP A 531 -5.54 -2.62 29.97
N ARG A 532 -4.46 -1.81 30.01
CA ARG A 532 -3.58 -1.66 31.16
C ARG A 532 -3.24 -0.20 31.44
N PRO A 533 -3.00 0.18 32.72
CA PRO A 533 -2.64 1.56 33.05
C PRO A 533 -1.34 2.04 32.39
N GLU A 534 -0.39 1.14 32.14
CA GLU A 534 0.92 1.45 31.56
C GLU A 534 0.86 1.83 30.09
N ASP A 535 -0.25 1.60 29.40
CA ASP A 535 -0.40 1.94 27.97
C ASP A 535 -0.15 3.44 27.72
N THR A 536 -0.51 4.31 28.66
CA THR A 536 -0.33 5.76 28.50
C THR A 536 1.11 6.25 28.60
N GLN A 537 2.05 5.42 29.09
CA GLN A 537 3.45 5.82 29.27
C GLN A 537 4.20 6.04 27.95
N TRP A 538 3.69 5.49 26.84
CA TRP A 538 4.33 5.50 25.52
C TRP A 538 3.55 6.30 24.48
N ALA A 539 2.67 7.20 24.94
CA ALA A 539 1.76 7.95 24.09
C ALA A 539 2.37 9.22 23.47
N ASP A 540 3.48 9.74 24.02
CA ASP A 540 4.06 11.00 23.58
C ASP A 540 5.13 10.78 22.49
N PHE A 541 4.81 11.21 21.28
CA PHE A 541 5.72 11.30 20.14
C PHE A 541 6.12 12.74 19.81
N GLY A 542 5.59 13.73 20.55
CA GLY A 542 5.73 15.12 20.23
C GLY A 542 4.93 15.56 18.99
N SER A 543 4.87 16.87 18.77
CA SER A 543 4.22 17.44 17.58
C SER A 543 5.10 17.30 16.34
N PRO A 544 4.53 17.15 15.13
CA PRO A 544 5.29 17.04 13.90
C PRO A 544 6.17 18.26 13.63
N GLU A 545 7.42 18.02 13.25
CA GLU A 545 8.36 19.00 12.72
C GLU A 545 8.74 18.64 11.29
N THR A 546 9.00 19.68 10.45
CA THR A 546 9.48 19.52 9.06
C THR A 546 10.46 20.65 8.73
N ALA A 547 11.23 20.49 7.66
CA ALA A 547 11.89 21.60 7.00
C ALA A 547 10.84 22.45 6.22
N PRO A 548 11.20 23.66 5.76
CA PRO A 548 10.32 24.48 4.94
C PRO A 548 9.92 23.77 3.64
N PRO A 549 8.65 23.85 3.21
CA PRO A 549 8.24 23.37 1.90
C PRO A 549 8.88 24.21 0.80
N ILE A 550 9.05 23.61 -0.39
CA ILE A 550 9.42 24.39 -1.59
C ILE A 550 8.25 25.28 -2.03
N PRO A 551 8.56 26.40 -2.72
CA PRO A 551 7.53 27.16 -3.43
C PRO A 551 6.82 26.29 -4.46
N SER A 552 5.50 26.41 -4.52
CA SER A 552 4.65 25.80 -5.53
C SER A 552 3.51 26.76 -5.85
N GLU A 553 3.20 26.91 -7.14
CA GLU A 553 2.10 27.76 -7.62
C GLU A 553 1.04 26.86 -8.25
N THR A 554 -0.15 26.80 -7.67
CA THR A 554 -1.29 26.07 -8.24
C THR A 554 -1.85 26.86 -9.42
N VAL A 555 -1.75 26.32 -10.62
CA VAL A 555 -2.30 26.89 -11.84
C VAL A 555 -3.71 26.39 -12.10
N ARG A 556 -3.96 25.12 -11.82
CA ARG A 556 -5.28 24.47 -11.87
C ARG A 556 -5.45 23.61 -10.61
N GLU A 557 -6.59 23.77 -9.95
CA GLU A 557 -6.89 23.00 -8.72
C GLU A 557 -6.99 21.51 -8.98
N HIS A 558 -6.59 20.71 -8.00
CA HIS A 558 -6.78 19.26 -8.01
C HIS A 558 -8.25 18.88 -7.86
N LYS A 559 -8.61 17.68 -8.31
CA LYS A 559 -9.95 17.14 -8.18
C LYS A 559 -9.89 15.63 -7.94
N VAL A 560 -10.52 15.16 -6.84
CA VAL A 560 -10.67 13.73 -6.56
C VAL A 560 -12.15 13.42 -6.43
N GLU A 561 -12.64 12.45 -7.19
CA GLU A 561 -14.05 12.04 -7.17
C GLU A 561 -14.18 10.51 -7.24
N HIS A 562 -15.02 9.96 -6.36
CA HIS A 562 -15.46 8.58 -6.38
C HIS A 562 -16.97 8.55 -6.63
N ILE A 563 -17.39 8.13 -7.81
CA ILE A 563 -18.77 8.20 -8.26
C ILE A 563 -19.27 6.81 -8.62
N VAL A 564 -20.38 6.40 -8.03
CA VAL A 564 -21.09 5.19 -8.45
C VAL A 564 -22.42 5.59 -9.09
N THR A 565 -22.64 5.14 -10.32
CA THR A 565 -23.90 5.36 -11.05
C THR A 565 -24.56 4.02 -11.38
N ARG A 566 -25.89 3.99 -11.33
CA ARG A 566 -26.66 2.82 -11.69
C ARG A 566 -27.69 3.15 -12.76
N ASP A 567 -27.59 2.49 -13.90
CA ASP A 567 -28.63 2.50 -14.95
C ASP A 567 -29.63 1.37 -14.64
N ILE A 568 -30.79 1.74 -14.05
CA ILE A 568 -31.82 0.79 -13.66
C ILE A 568 -32.43 0.11 -14.90
N GLY A 569 -32.51 0.82 -16.02
CA GLY A 569 -33.12 0.30 -17.25
C GLY A 569 -32.27 -0.78 -17.91
N LYS A 570 -30.96 -0.66 -17.83
CA LYS A 570 -29.99 -1.65 -18.37
C LYS A 570 -29.53 -2.67 -17.33
N GLY A 571 -29.79 -2.43 -16.04
CA GLY A 571 -29.24 -3.25 -14.96
C GLY A 571 -27.71 -3.17 -14.87
N THR A 572 -27.10 -2.00 -15.17
CA THR A 572 -25.65 -1.83 -15.11
C THR A 572 -25.24 -0.87 -14.01
N THR A 573 -24.13 -1.16 -13.35
CA THR A 573 -23.49 -0.27 -12.36
C THR A 573 -22.10 0.11 -12.84
N THR A 574 -21.77 1.39 -12.74
CA THR A 574 -20.46 1.96 -13.11
C THR A 574 -19.87 2.67 -11.90
N ALA A 575 -18.65 2.31 -11.51
CA ALA A 575 -17.82 3.05 -10.58
C ALA A 575 -16.77 3.82 -11.39
N ARG A 576 -16.67 5.12 -11.11
CA ARG A 576 -15.70 6.02 -11.75
C ARG A 576 -14.90 6.72 -10.66
N MET A 577 -13.59 6.56 -10.74
CA MET A 577 -12.62 7.20 -9.85
C MET A 577 -11.77 8.17 -10.66
N ILE A 578 -11.79 9.45 -10.26
CA ILE A 578 -11.00 10.51 -10.88
C ILE A 578 -9.98 10.95 -9.86
N LYS A 579 -8.71 10.93 -10.25
CA LYS A 579 -7.57 11.44 -9.49
C LYS A 579 -6.84 12.45 -10.39
N ASP A 580 -7.32 13.68 -10.39
CA ASP A 580 -6.73 14.79 -11.10
C ASP A 580 -5.88 15.60 -10.14
N ALA A 581 -4.55 15.54 -10.27
CA ALA A 581 -3.62 16.27 -9.42
C ALA A 581 -3.60 17.79 -9.69
N GLY A 582 -4.33 18.25 -10.71
CA GLY A 582 -4.30 19.63 -11.17
C GLY A 582 -3.00 19.98 -11.87
N SER A 583 -2.79 21.28 -12.06
CA SER A 583 -1.55 21.79 -12.65
C SER A 583 -0.80 22.63 -11.62
N ASN A 584 0.47 22.27 -11.37
CA ASN A 584 1.31 22.92 -10.38
C ASN A 584 2.65 23.34 -10.99
N TYR A 585 2.96 24.63 -10.91
CA TYR A 585 4.28 25.13 -11.28
C TYR A 585 5.23 25.07 -10.09
N LEU A 586 6.40 24.49 -10.32
CA LEU A 586 7.46 24.31 -9.33
C LEU A 586 8.65 25.25 -9.68
N PRO A 587 8.69 26.51 -9.14
CA PRO A 587 9.71 27.49 -9.50
C PRO A 587 11.15 27.01 -9.27
N THR A 588 11.37 26.20 -8.24
CA THR A 588 12.70 25.67 -7.87
C THR A 588 13.35 24.85 -8.99
N VAL A 589 12.54 24.18 -9.80
CA VAL A 589 13.00 23.29 -10.88
C VAL A 589 12.52 23.76 -12.26
N ASP A 590 11.78 24.87 -12.30
CA ASP A 590 11.19 25.45 -13.50
C ASP A 590 10.39 24.44 -14.33
N ILE A 591 9.43 23.77 -13.68
CA ILE A 591 8.54 22.78 -14.33
C ILE A 591 7.10 23.04 -13.92
N LEU A 592 6.22 23.07 -14.90
CA LEU A 592 4.78 22.89 -14.73
C LEU A 592 4.46 21.40 -14.88
N THR A 593 3.81 20.84 -13.88
CA THR A 593 3.29 19.47 -13.91
C THR A 593 1.78 19.48 -14.04
N ASP A 594 1.23 18.56 -14.80
CA ASP A 594 -0.21 18.28 -14.88
C ASP A 594 -0.42 16.78 -14.97
N GLN A 595 -1.34 16.23 -14.17
CA GLN A 595 -1.65 14.80 -14.19
C GLN A 595 -3.14 14.59 -13.94
N GLU A 596 -3.75 13.80 -14.81
CA GLU A 596 -5.12 13.33 -14.66
C GLU A 596 -5.18 11.81 -14.86
N ILE A 597 -5.82 11.12 -13.89
CA ILE A 597 -6.10 9.68 -13.93
C ILE A 597 -7.61 9.49 -13.81
N GLU A 598 -8.21 8.77 -14.75
CA GLU A 598 -9.59 8.33 -14.68
C GLU A 598 -9.66 6.81 -14.80
N GLN A 599 -10.27 6.16 -13.80
CA GLN A 599 -10.51 4.73 -13.79
C GLN A 599 -12.02 4.48 -13.79
N THR A 600 -12.49 3.64 -14.69
CA THR A 600 -13.91 3.29 -14.83
C THR A 600 -14.09 1.79 -14.82
N TYR A 601 -14.95 1.31 -13.92
CA TYR A 601 -15.34 -0.09 -13.81
C TYR A 601 -16.82 -0.20 -14.05
N THR A 602 -17.26 -1.19 -14.86
CA THR A 602 -18.68 -1.41 -15.15
C THR A 602 -19.03 -2.88 -15.04
N ILE A 603 -20.19 -3.18 -14.48
CA ILE A 603 -20.74 -4.55 -14.38
C ILE A 603 -22.25 -4.54 -14.60
N ALA A 604 -22.78 -5.59 -15.25
CA ALA A 604 -24.21 -5.83 -15.38
C ALA A 604 -24.71 -6.80 -14.29
N ASP A 605 -25.97 -6.64 -13.90
CA ASP A 605 -26.60 -7.49 -12.90
C ASP A 605 -26.67 -8.95 -13.36
N GLY A 606 -26.19 -9.87 -12.51
CA GLY A 606 -26.22 -11.31 -12.75
C GLY A 606 -25.32 -11.80 -13.90
N ASP A 607 -24.46 -10.91 -14.44
CA ASP A 607 -23.48 -11.28 -15.46
C ASP A 607 -22.06 -10.90 -15.03
N PRO A 608 -21.34 -11.76 -14.29
CA PRO A 608 -19.98 -11.50 -13.84
C PRO A 608 -18.97 -11.36 -14.99
N LEU A 609 -19.28 -11.90 -16.17
CA LEU A 609 -18.40 -11.77 -17.35
C LEU A 609 -18.53 -10.42 -18.06
N SER A 610 -19.54 -9.62 -17.71
CA SER A 610 -19.71 -8.26 -18.21
C SER A 610 -18.77 -7.25 -17.54
N MET A 611 -18.01 -7.66 -16.50
CA MET A 611 -17.03 -6.78 -15.84
C MET A 611 -16.05 -6.21 -16.85
N THR A 612 -15.94 -4.89 -16.86
CA THR A 612 -14.95 -4.15 -17.64
C THR A 612 -14.21 -3.17 -16.73
N ALA A 613 -12.92 -2.99 -17.00
CA ALA A 613 -12.10 -1.93 -16.43
C ALA A 613 -11.47 -1.12 -17.56
N GLU A 614 -11.49 0.20 -17.44
CA GLU A 614 -10.78 1.13 -18.32
C GLU A 614 -10.03 2.13 -17.43
N ALA A 615 -8.76 2.42 -17.77
CA ALA A 615 -8.02 3.51 -17.20
C ALA A 615 -7.51 4.44 -18.32
N ARG A 616 -7.64 5.73 -18.10
CA ARG A 616 -7.10 6.80 -18.95
C ARG A 616 -6.19 7.65 -18.10
N GLU A 617 -5.01 7.94 -18.60
CA GLU A 617 -4.06 8.80 -17.92
C GLU A 617 -3.44 9.79 -18.90
N THR A 618 -3.35 11.04 -18.45
CA THR A 618 -2.58 12.10 -19.11
C THR A 618 -1.56 12.64 -18.15
N GLN A 619 -0.30 12.68 -18.55
CA GLN A 619 0.77 13.32 -17.79
C GLN A 619 1.46 14.37 -18.67
N MET A 620 1.64 15.57 -18.13
CA MET A 620 2.33 16.66 -18.82
C MET A 620 3.46 17.22 -17.95
N LEU A 621 4.59 17.49 -18.60
CA LEU A 621 5.71 18.23 -18.05
C LEU A 621 6.05 19.37 -19.02
N SER A 622 6.08 20.61 -18.53
CA SER A 622 6.37 21.72 -19.43
C SER A 622 7.17 22.84 -18.77
N ARG A 623 7.92 23.55 -19.60
CA ARG A 623 8.55 24.86 -19.38
C ARG A 623 8.72 25.56 -20.72
N GLU A 624 9.23 26.80 -20.72
CA GLU A 624 9.47 27.52 -21.95
C GLU A 624 10.33 26.71 -22.95
N GLY A 625 9.78 26.46 -24.13
CA GLY A 625 10.45 25.73 -25.23
C GLY A 625 10.52 24.20 -25.06
N TRP A 626 9.96 23.63 -24.00
CA TRP A 626 9.93 22.19 -23.79
C TRP A 626 8.61 21.75 -23.16
N GLU A 627 7.87 20.93 -23.90
CA GLU A 627 6.59 20.36 -23.46
C GLU A 627 6.53 18.88 -23.82
N ILE A 628 6.21 18.07 -22.85
CA ILE A 628 6.02 16.62 -22.97
C ILE A 628 4.61 16.28 -22.53
N GLU A 629 3.95 15.45 -23.32
CA GLU A 629 2.66 14.89 -22.95
C GLU A 629 2.67 13.38 -23.20
N ILE A 630 2.23 12.62 -22.20
CA ILE A 630 2.00 11.17 -22.30
C ILE A 630 0.51 10.93 -22.13
N ARG A 631 -0.09 10.21 -23.07
CA ARG A 631 -1.47 9.73 -22.98
C ARG A 631 -1.51 8.23 -23.02
N THR A 632 -2.20 7.62 -22.08
CA THR A 632 -2.44 6.18 -22.09
C THR A 632 -3.92 5.86 -21.97
N ARG A 633 -4.32 4.77 -22.60
CA ARG A 633 -5.61 4.14 -22.39
C ARG A 633 -5.42 2.65 -22.28
N THR A 634 -5.83 2.08 -21.16
CA THR A 634 -5.75 0.65 -20.91
C THR A 634 -7.14 0.09 -20.65
N THR A 635 -7.39 -1.15 -21.06
CA THR A 635 -8.66 -1.83 -20.80
C THR A 635 -8.42 -3.26 -20.36
N MET A 636 -9.30 -3.76 -19.50
CA MET A 636 -9.36 -5.17 -19.14
C MET A 636 -10.80 -5.63 -19.14
N THR A 637 -11.07 -6.72 -19.86
CA THR A 637 -12.34 -7.43 -19.90
C THR A 637 -12.11 -8.92 -19.66
N CYS A 638 -13.15 -9.73 -19.57
CA CYS A 638 -12.97 -11.17 -19.38
C CYS A 638 -13.98 -12.01 -20.13
N SER A 639 -13.59 -13.24 -20.36
CA SER A 639 -14.46 -14.39 -20.66
C SER A 639 -14.38 -15.39 -19.52
N ALA A 640 -15.11 -16.48 -19.58
CA ALA A 640 -15.02 -17.54 -18.58
C ALA A 640 -13.63 -18.19 -18.47
N LYS A 641 -12.77 -18.05 -19.50
CA LYS A 641 -11.47 -18.73 -19.59
C LYS A 641 -10.26 -17.80 -19.70
N ALA A 642 -10.48 -16.51 -19.89
CA ALA A 642 -9.37 -15.58 -20.12
C ALA A 642 -9.72 -14.15 -19.72
N PHE A 643 -8.70 -13.40 -19.36
CA PHE A 643 -8.69 -11.93 -19.35
C PHE A 643 -8.24 -11.43 -20.72
N HIS A 644 -8.86 -10.35 -21.21
CA HIS A 644 -8.52 -9.68 -22.46
C HIS A 644 -8.10 -8.26 -22.12
N VAL A 645 -6.88 -7.91 -22.44
CA VAL A 645 -6.25 -6.64 -22.05
C VAL A 645 -5.78 -5.90 -23.28
N THR A 646 -6.01 -4.58 -23.34
CA THR A 646 -5.39 -3.67 -24.31
C THR A 646 -4.65 -2.57 -23.61
N ALA A 647 -3.57 -2.07 -24.22
CA ALA A 647 -2.82 -0.92 -23.73
C ALA A 647 -2.39 -0.06 -24.92
N GLU A 648 -2.82 1.18 -24.91
CA GLU A 648 -2.49 2.22 -25.90
C GLU A 648 -1.63 3.28 -25.21
N LEU A 649 -0.58 3.76 -25.90
CA LEU A 649 0.29 4.83 -25.43
C LEU A 649 0.68 5.74 -26.57
N ASP A 650 0.49 7.04 -26.41
CA ASP A 650 1.01 8.09 -27.25
C ASP A 650 1.92 9.03 -26.46
N ALA A 651 3.10 9.34 -27.00
CA ALA A 651 4.02 10.33 -26.44
C ALA A 651 4.23 11.49 -27.40
N PHE A 652 4.19 12.72 -26.86
CA PHE A 652 4.29 13.96 -27.61
C PHE A 652 5.44 14.83 -27.10
N GLU A 653 6.14 15.50 -28.03
CA GLU A 653 7.08 16.58 -27.76
C GLU A 653 6.59 17.84 -28.48
N ASN A 654 6.33 18.93 -27.76
CA ASN A 654 5.83 20.20 -28.29
C ASN A 654 4.62 20.01 -29.21
N GLY A 655 3.64 19.22 -28.80
CA GLY A 655 2.43 18.90 -29.54
C GLY A 655 2.61 17.95 -30.74
N THR A 656 3.86 17.51 -31.02
CA THR A 656 4.13 16.55 -32.09
C THR A 656 4.24 15.14 -31.50
N ARG A 657 3.46 14.19 -32.02
CA ARG A 657 3.54 12.80 -31.60
C ARG A 657 4.87 12.17 -32.06
N VAL A 658 5.69 11.75 -31.09
CA VAL A 658 7.02 11.17 -31.33
C VAL A 658 7.05 9.66 -31.17
N HIS A 659 6.08 9.08 -30.46
CA HIS A 659 5.94 7.64 -30.28
C HIS A 659 4.47 7.26 -30.15
N SER A 660 4.13 6.06 -30.62
CA SER A 660 2.82 5.45 -30.44
C SER A 660 2.98 3.93 -30.30
N ARG A 661 2.25 3.33 -29.38
CA ARG A 661 2.33 1.89 -29.12
C ARG A 661 0.94 1.37 -28.75
N ASP A 662 0.54 0.28 -29.41
CA ASP A 662 -0.71 -0.44 -29.14
C ASP A 662 -0.39 -1.91 -28.89
N GLU A 663 -0.88 -2.45 -27.78
CA GLU A 663 -0.67 -3.82 -27.37
C GLU A 663 -2.00 -4.48 -26.99
N SER A 664 -2.11 -5.78 -27.25
CA SER A 664 -3.24 -6.58 -26.80
C SER A 664 -2.79 -7.97 -26.34
N PHE A 665 -3.38 -8.45 -25.25
CA PHE A 665 -3.03 -9.72 -24.64
C PHE A 665 -4.28 -10.52 -24.29
N THR A 666 -4.18 -11.85 -24.39
CA THR A 666 -5.16 -12.76 -23.84
C THR A 666 -4.47 -13.65 -22.83
N ILE A 667 -4.88 -13.56 -21.57
CA ILE A 667 -4.25 -14.21 -20.42
C ILE A 667 -5.24 -15.25 -19.89
N PRO A 668 -4.88 -16.56 -19.83
CA PRO A 668 -5.74 -17.58 -19.25
C PRO A 668 -6.13 -17.25 -17.79
N ARG A 669 -7.37 -17.56 -17.40
CA ARG A 669 -7.82 -17.48 -16.00
C ARG A 669 -7.52 -18.81 -15.31
N ASP A 670 -6.80 -18.76 -14.21
CA ASP A 670 -6.38 -19.90 -13.41
C ASP A 670 -7.18 -19.97 -12.10
N LEU A 671 -8.43 -20.44 -12.17
CA LEU A 671 -9.32 -20.57 -11.02
C LEU A 671 -9.71 -19.23 -10.34
N ASN A 672 -9.60 -18.13 -11.09
CA ASN A 672 -10.06 -16.79 -10.70
C ASN A 672 -11.34 -16.38 -11.41
#